data_abd2014a56fe91e750d3d2989baca528
#
_entry.id   abd2014a56fe91e750d3d2989baca528
#
_cell.length_a   1.000
_cell.length_b   1.000
_cell.length_c   1.000
_cell.angle_alpha   90.00
_cell.angle_beta   90.00
_cell.angle_gamma   90.00
#
_symmetry.space_group_name_H-M   'P 1'
#
loop_
_entity.id
_entity.type
_entity.pdbx_description
1 polymer ?
#
loop_
_entity_poly.entity_id
_entity_poly.type
_entity_poly.pdbx_seq_one_letter_code
_entity_poly.pdbx_strand_id
1 'polypeptide(L)'
;MLKKSLVLATAISLGLSTLAAVSPAVAQDGVASNDYWWPNRLDLDPLRDNDPASNPLGADFDYAEAFGQLDLEALKADLIATMTTSQDWWPADYGHYGPFFIRMAWHSAGTYRVSDGRGGAYGGMQRFAPLNSWPDNTNLDKAQRLLWPIKQKYGNHISWGDLMVLAGTVAMDSMGFKTAGFAGGRVDSWEPEEVYWGPEGEWLADERYEGERELKDGLGAVQMGLIYVNPEGPNGNPDPLAAAQDIRETFGRMAMNDEETVALIAGGHTFGKAHGAAGPQGNVGVEPEGASIEEQGLGWKNTYGTGKGADTITSGLEGAWTMNPAAWTHNYLENLYAYDWEQTRSPAGAIQWIPKGGAASNLVPDAHDPSKRHAPIMFTTDLALKEDPAYREITSRWLENPEEFADAFARAWFKLTHRDMGPSTRYLGSLVPTDELVWQDPVPAADYAEINDRDIAKLKSAVLASDLTTAELVRTAWASASTYRGTDFRGGANGARLRLAPQKDWEANNPAEVEKVIGVLEGIQAEFNEGSRRRKVSLADLIVLAGSAAVEQAAEEAGHSVEVAFTPGRTDATQDHTDVNSFAVLEPDYDAFRNYFAEGTRLSPARALIEKADRLTLTVPEMTVLLGGMRSLDANVGGAAHGVFTDRAGTLTNDFFVNLLDMSTVWAKADQEGVYEGRDRDTGEMKWTATPVDLIFGSNTELRAIAEVYAMVGSERRFVEDFAAAWTKVMNLDRFDI
;
A
#
# COMPACT_ATOMS: atom_id res chain seq x y z
N MET A 1 -15.38 -67.82 -37.25
CA MET A 1 -16.42 -67.17 -36.41
C MET A 1 -15.74 -66.73 -35.13
N LEU A 2 -15.37 -65.51 -35.07
CA LEU A 2 -14.60 -64.92 -33.93
C LEU A 2 -15.53 -64.47 -32.84
N LYS A 3 -15.28 -64.94 -31.61
CA LYS A 3 -15.84 -64.34 -30.38
C LYS A 3 -14.88 -63.30 -29.87
N LYS A 4 -15.36 -62.05 -29.75
CA LYS A 4 -14.67 -60.96 -29.07
C LYS A 4 -14.90 -61.09 -27.56
N SER A 5 -13.82 -61.28 -26.81
CA SER A 5 -13.85 -61.15 -25.35
C SER A 5 -13.57 -59.71 -24.95
N LEU A 6 -14.49 -59.12 -24.22
CA LEU A 6 -14.40 -57.78 -23.65
C LEU A 6 -13.65 -57.91 -22.31
N VAL A 7 -12.47 -57.32 -22.20
CA VAL A 7 -11.76 -57.19 -20.93
C VAL A 7 -12.07 -55.83 -20.34
N LEU A 8 -12.75 -55.84 -19.20
CA LEU A 8 -13.06 -54.64 -18.41
C LEU A 8 -11.80 -54.30 -17.57
N ALA A 9 -11.11 -53.27 -17.96
CA ALA A 9 -10.01 -52.75 -17.16
C ALA A 9 -10.55 -51.72 -16.17
N THR A 10 -10.54 -52.09 -14.91
CA THR A 10 -10.84 -51.16 -13.79
C THR A 10 -9.61 -50.27 -13.61
N ALA A 11 -9.72 -49.00 -14.02
CA ALA A 11 -8.71 -48.00 -13.74
C ALA A 11 -8.85 -47.55 -12.26
N ILE A 12 -7.88 -47.94 -11.47
CA ILE A 12 -7.65 -47.33 -10.12
C ILE A 12 -6.97 -46.01 -10.40
N SER A 13 -7.70 -44.93 -10.22
CA SER A 13 -7.12 -43.59 -10.20
C SER A 13 -6.39 -43.40 -8.88
N LEU A 14 -5.06 -43.65 -8.90
CA LEU A 14 -4.20 -43.06 -7.88
C LEU A 14 -4.14 -41.55 -8.20
N GLY A 15 -4.73 -40.75 -7.32
CA GLY A 15 -4.48 -39.31 -7.28
C GLY A 15 -3.00 -39.06 -6.95
N LEU A 16 -2.18 -38.89 -7.99
CA LEU A 16 -0.94 -38.15 -7.84
C LEU A 16 -1.34 -36.69 -7.77
N SER A 17 -1.32 -36.14 -6.55
CA SER A 17 -1.10 -34.71 -6.38
C SER A 17 0.24 -34.40 -7.07
N THR A 18 0.17 -33.85 -8.27
CA THR A 18 1.31 -33.20 -8.89
C THR A 18 1.62 -31.97 -8.03
N LEU A 19 2.57 -32.13 -7.10
CA LEU A 19 3.40 -31.01 -6.71
C LEU A 19 3.89 -30.42 -8.03
N ALA A 20 3.38 -29.25 -8.39
CA ALA A 20 3.97 -28.46 -9.45
C ALA A 20 5.44 -28.30 -9.06
N ALA A 21 6.32 -29.02 -9.70
CA ALA A 21 7.74 -28.76 -9.61
C ALA A 21 7.91 -27.36 -10.21
N VAL A 22 8.08 -26.37 -9.34
CA VAL A 22 8.63 -25.08 -9.76
C VAL A 22 9.91 -25.45 -10.48
N SER A 23 9.96 -25.24 -11.79
CA SER A 23 11.18 -25.44 -12.57
C SER A 23 12.22 -24.54 -11.92
N PRO A 24 13.31 -25.09 -11.36
CA PRO A 24 14.33 -24.26 -10.76
C PRO A 24 14.81 -23.30 -11.85
N ALA A 25 14.80 -22.00 -11.54
CA ALA A 25 15.53 -21.04 -12.35
C ALA A 25 16.98 -21.54 -12.39
N VAL A 26 17.42 -22.02 -13.54
CA VAL A 26 18.81 -22.44 -13.72
C VAL A 26 19.61 -21.15 -13.67
N ALA A 27 20.37 -20.96 -12.58
CA ALA A 27 21.33 -19.86 -12.52
C ALA A 27 22.21 -19.95 -13.78
N GLN A 28 22.30 -18.88 -14.53
CA GLN A 28 23.00 -18.83 -15.82
C GLN A 28 24.48 -19.28 -15.72
N ASP A 29 25.06 -19.26 -14.53
CA ASP A 29 26.45 -19.58 -14.24
C ASP A 29 26.65 -20.86 -13.38
N GLY A 30 25.60 -21.65 -13.17
CA GLY A 30 25.68 -22.90 -12.39
C GLY A 30 25.80 -22.67 -10.87
N VAL A 31 25.67 -21.45 -10.39
CA VAL A 31 25.64 -21.10 -8.96
C VAL A 31 24.19 -21.13 -8.48
N ALA A 32 23.92 -21.88 -7.42
CA ALA A 32 22.60 -21.94 -6.79
C ALA A 32 22.61 -21.18 -5.46
N SER A 33 21.65 -20.29 -5.28
CA SER A 33 21.41 -19.58 -4.01
C SER A 33 20.75 -20.48 -2.95
N ASN A 34 20.65 -20.01 -1.71
CA ASN A 34 19.92 -20.73 -0.69
C ASN A 34 18.45 -20.95 -1.06
N ASP A 35 17.81 -20.04 -1.75
CA ASP A 35 16.40 -20.14 -2.19
C ASP A 35 16.20 -21.24 -3.23
N TYR A 36 17.19 -21.54 -4.05
CA TYR A 36 17.19 -22.71 -4.92
C TYR A 36 17.04 -24.02 -4.13
N TRP A 37 17.74 -24.13 -2.98
CA TRP A 37 17.74 -25.33 -2.14
C TRP A 37 16.55 -25.38 -1.17
N TRP A 38 16.12 -24.22 -0.67
CA TRP A 38 15.04 -24.09 0.32
C TRP A 38 14.06 -22.98 -0.07
N PRO A 39 13.27 -23.18 -1.14
CA PRO A 39 12.37 -22.13 -1.67
C PRO A 39 11.21 -21.75 -0.73
N ASN A 40 10.92 -22.60 0.28
CA ASN A 40 9.85 -22.34 1.28
C ASN A 40 10.42 -21.83 2.62
N ARG A 41 11.67 -21.40 2.64
CA ARG A 41 12.25 -20.75 3.81
C ARG A 41 11.48 -19.48 4.15
N LEU A 42 11.33 -19.20 5.47
CA LEU A 42 10.79 -17.89 5.88
C LEU A 42 11.70 -16.78 5.38
N ASP A 43 11.13 -15.85 4.63
CA ASP A 43 11.80 -14.68 4.10
C ASP A 43 11.83 -13.56 5.15
N LEU A 44 13.02 -13.03 5.45
CA LEU A 44 13.25 -11.92 6.38
C LEU A 44 13.77 -10.67 5.65
N ASP A 45 13.92 -10.73 4.33
CA ASP A 45 14.49 -9.62 3.56
C ASP A 45 13.66 -8.33 3.69
N PRO A 46 12.31 -8.34 3.73
CA PRO A 46 11.53 -7.13 3.95
C PRO A 46 11.90 -6.34 5.22
N LEU A 47 12.36 -7.04 6.27
CA LEU A 47 12.77 -6.38 7.51
C LEU A 47 14.21 -5.82 7.47
N ARG A 48 14.95 -6.09 6.38
CA ARG A 48 16.29 -5.53 6.16
C ARG A 48 16.25 -4.23 5.36
N ASP A 49 15.21 -4.04 4.57
CA ASP A 49 14.97 -2.83 3.77
C ASP A 49 14.74 -1.60 4.66
N ASN A 50 14.31 -1.83 5.88
CA ASN A 50 14.14 -0.78 6.90
C ASN A 50 15.45 -0.26 7.52
N ASP A 51 16.63 -0.72 7.06
CA ASP A 51 17.93 -0.24 7.54
C ASP A 51 18.35 1.05 6.80
N PRO A 52 18.51 2.19 7.50
CA PRO A 52 18.96 3.45 6.89
C PRO A 52 20.31 3.36 6.15
N ALA A 53 21.12 2.35 6.43
CA ALA A 53 22.39 2.12 5.73
C ALA A 53 22.23 1.77 4.25
N SER A 54 21.05 1.31 3.82
CA SER A 54 20.72 1.02 2.41
C SER A 54 20.49 2.28 1.57
N ASN A 55 20.28 3.45 2.20
CA ASN A 55 20.04 4.69 1.47
C ASN A 55 21.33 5.23 0.84
N PRO A 56 21.48 5.28 -0.51
CA PRO A 56 22.68 5.78 -1.17
C PRO A 56 22.94 7.29 -0.97
N LEU A 57 21.93 8.04 -0.49
CA LEU A 57 22.08 9.46 -0.13
C LEU A 57 22.61 9.65 1.31
N GLY A 58 22.74 8.55 2.07
CA GLY A 58 23.15 8.53 3.46
C GLY A 58 21.99 8.65 4.45
N ALA A 59 22.24 8.20 5.67
CA ALA A 59 21.25 8.19 6.73
C ALA A 59 20.78 9.59 7.19
N ASP A 60 21.62 10.61 6.97
CA ASP A 60 21.35 12.00 7.36
C ASP A 60 20.61 12.80 6.27
N PHE A 61 20.25 12.18 5.13
CA PHE A 61 19.54 12.88 4.06
C PHE A 61 18.10 13.16 4.44
N ASP A 62 17.74 14.44 4.50
CA ASP A 62 16.37 14.92 4.73
C ASP A 62 15.76 15.42 3.44
N TYR A 63 14.74 14.71 2.95
CA TYR A 63 14.04 15.07 1.72
C TYR A 63 13.17 16.33 1.89
N ALA A 64 12.59 16.56 3.06
CA ALA A 64 11.78 17.75 3.31
C ALA A 64 12.65 19.02 3.24
N GLU A 65 13.88 18.96 3.81
CA GLU A 65 14.84 20.05 3.69
C GLU A 65 15.27 20.25 2.23
N ALA A 66 15.57 19.17 1.51
CA ALA A 66 15.97 19.24 0.10
C ALA A 66 14.85 19.80 -0.78
N PHE A 67 13.61 19.35 -0.62
CA PHE A 67 12.44 19.84 -1.32
C PHE A 67 12.14 21.32 -1.00
N GLY A 68 12.38 21.74 0.24
CA GLY A 68 12.23 23.14 0.66
C GLY A 68 13.13 24.13 -0.10
N GLN A 69 14.20 23.64 -0.74
CA GLN A 69 15.09 24.44 -1.58
C GLN A 69 14.71 24.46 -3.07
N LEU A 70 13.66 23.72 -3.45
CA LEU A 70 13.19 23.59 -4.83
C LEU A 70 12.53 24.88 -5.33
N ASP A 71 12.97 25.39 -6.46
CA ASP A 71 12.22 26.39 -7.23
C ASP A 71 11.11 25.70 -8.03
N LEU A 72 9.95 25.54 -7.39
CA LEU A 72 8.81 24.81 -7.95
C LEU A 72 8.26 25.47 -9.22
N GLU A 73 8.27 26.81 -9.30
CA GLU A 73 7.78 27.52 -10.49
C GLU A 73 8.74 27.36 -11.69
N ALA A 74 10.05 27.36 -11.44
CA ALA A 74 11.02 27.05 -12.49
C ALA A 74 10.89 25.59 -12.96
N LEU A 75 10.66 24.64 -12.05
CA LEU A 75 10.41 23.25 -12.40
C LEU A 75 9.15 23.08 -13.24
N LYS A 76 8.03 23.73 -12.88
CA LYS A 76 6.79 23.73 -13.67
C LYS A 76 7.01 24.28 -15.08
N ALA A 77 7.77 25.36 -15.21
CA ALA A 77 8.11 25.94 -16.51
C ALA A 77 8.93 24.97 -17.38
N ASP A 78 9.90 24.26 -16.80
CA ASP A 78 10.68 23.25 -17.51
C ASP A 78 9.84 22.03 -17.92
N LEU A 79 8.92 21.61 -17.06
CA LEU A 79 7.95 20.54 -17.38
C LEU A 79 7.08 20.94 -18.58
N ILE A 80 6.51 22.16 -18.58
CA ILE A 80 5.71 22.65 -19.70
C ILE A 80 6.55 22.73 -20.98
N ALA A 81 7.78 23.22 -20.91
CA ALA A 81 8.68 23.26 -22.05
C ALA A 81 8.97 21.85 -22.62
N THR A 82 9.20 20.88 -21.73
CA THR A 82 9.39 19.47 -22.13
C THR A 82 8.14 18.89 -22.78
N MET A 83 6.95 19.13 -22.20
CA MET A 83 5.68 18.61 -22.72
C MET A 83 5.33 19.14 -24.11
N THR A 84 5.71 20.38 -24.42
CA THR A 84 5.37 21.06 -25.65
C THR A 84 6.47 21.01 -26.72
N THR A 85 7.58 20.29 -26.42
CA THR A 85 8.72 20.13 -27.34
C THR A 85 8.84 18.67 -27.77
N SER A 86 8.20 18.34 -28.89
CA SER A 86 8.24 16.98 -29.46
C SER A 86 9.65 16.55 -29.84
N GLN A 87 10.02 15.33 -29.49
CA GLN A 87 11.33 14.73 -29.78
C GLN A 87 11.24 13.76 -30.94
N ASP A 88 12.20 13.80 -31.86
CA ASP A 88 12.22 12.90 -33.03
C ASP A 88 12.33 11.42 -32.66
N TRP A 89 12.96 11.11 -31.52
CA TRP A 89 13.12 9.74 -31.07
C TRP A 89 11.81 9.16 -30.50
N TRP A 90 10.89 10.01 -29.98
CA TRP A 90 9.56 9.66 -29.49
C TRP A 90 8.60 10.83 -29.75
N PRO A 91 7.97 10.95 -30.92
CA PRO A 91 7.11 12.08 -31.27
C PRO A 91 5.86 12.19 -30.38
N ALA A 92 5.55 13.40 -29.96
CA ALA A 92 4.36 13.68 -29.14
C ALA A 92 3.08 13.62 -29.97
N ASP A 93 2.06 12.91 -29.45
CA ASP A 93 0.71 12.95 -30.02
C ASP A 93 0.15 14.36 -29.92
N TYR A 94 -0.48 14.85 -30.95
CA TYR A 94 -1.04 16.21 -31.03
C TYR A 94 -0.03 17.31 -30.66
N GLY A 95 1.27 17.02 -30.70
CA GLY A 95 2.35 17.94 -30.35
C GLY A 95 2.52 18.19 -28.85
N HIS A 96 1.91 17.37 -27.98
CA HIS A 96 1.94 17.56 -26.53
C HIS A 96 2.07 16.25 -25.76
N TYR A 97 3.13 16.10 -24.92
CA TYR A 97 3.32 14.90 -24.08
C TYR A 97 2.42 14.86 -22.83
N GLY A 98 1.62 15.90 -22.58
CA GLY A 98 0.76 15.94 -21.38
C GLY A 98 -0.06 14.69 -21.14
N PRO A 99 -0.82 14.17 -22.13
CA PRO A 99 -1.57 12.92 -21.94
C PRO A 99 -0.68 11.73 -21.58
N PHE A 100 0.54 11.67 -22.11
CA PHE A 100 1.50 10.63 -21.78
C PHE A 100 2.00 10.72 -20.33
N PHE A 101 2.22 11.93 -19.82
CA PHE A 101 2.60 12.14 -18.43
C PHE A 101 1.43 11.96 -17.45
N ILE A 102 0.19 12.29 -17.86
CA ILE A 102 -1.02 11.94 -17.09
C ILE A 102 -1.11 10.41 -16.92
N ARG A 103 -0.94 9.67 -18.03
CA ARG A 103 -0.94 8.19 -17.97
C ARG A 103 0.17 7.65 -17.06
N MET A 104 1.38 8.20 -17.14
CA MET A 104 2.49 7.78 -16.25
C MET A 104 2.15 8.02 -14.77
N ALA A 105 1.65 9.21 -14.40
CA ALA A 105 1.26 9.54 -13.04
C ALA A 105 0.11 8.64 -12.54
N TRP A 106 -0.90 8.43 -13.38
CA TRP A 106 -2.00 7.52 -13.08
C TRP A 106 -1.52 6.09 -12.84
N HIS A 107 -0.66 5.56 -13.70
CA HIS A 107 -0.13 4.21 -13.59
C HIS A 107 0.86 4.05 -12.42
N SER A 108 1.47 5.14 -11.95
CA SER A 108 2.21 5.13 -10.68
C SER A 108 1.26 5.02 -9.49
N ALA A 109 0.19 5.83 -9.47
CA ALA A 109 -0.73 5.91 -8.34
C ALA A 109 -1.75 4.76 -8.30
N GLY A 110 -2.18 4.25 -9.46
CA GLY A 110 -3.24 3.23 -9.60
C GLY A 110 -2.86 1.85 -9.10
N THR A 111 -1.65 1.64 -8.64
CA THR A 111 -1.21 0.40 -8.00
C THR A 111 -1.55 0.34 -6.51
N TYR A 112 -2.04 1.43 -5.92
CA TYR A 112 -2.37 1.50 -4.49
C TYR A 112 -3.48 0.50 -4.10
N ARG A 113 -3.26 -0.19 -2.97
CA ARG A 113 -4.22 -1.09 -2.35
C ARG A 113 -4.60 -0.58 -0.97
N VAL A 114 -5.88 -0.31 -0.76
CA VAL A 114 -6.37 0.20 0.52
C VAL A 114 -6.27 -0.84 1.64
N SER A 115 -6.32 -2.14 1.30
CA SER A 115 -6.30 -3.25 2.27
C SER A 115 -5.01 -3.35 3.07
N ASP A 116 -3.85 -3.11 2.44
CA ASP A 116 -2.53 -3.20 3.10
C ASP A 116 -1.70 -1.92 2.97
N GLY A 117 -2.18 -0.92 2.22
CA GLY A 117 -1.50 0.36 2.01
C GLY A 117 -0.34 0.30 1.01
N ARG A 118 -0.07 -0.85 0.39
CA ARG A 118 1.01 -1.02 -0.57
C ARG A 118 0.64 -0.52 -1.96
N GLY A 119 1.64 -0.37 -2.79
CA GLY A 119 1.51 0.26 -4.10
C GLY A 119 1.38 1.77 -4.00
N GLY A 120 0.98 2.42 -5.09
CA GLY A 120 0.88 3.86 -5.18
C GLY A 120 2.11 4.53 -5.77
N ALA A 121 2.13 5.86 -5.74
CA ALA A 121 3.20 6.67 -6.31
C ALA A 121 4.38 6.88 -5.36
N TYR A 122 4.21 6.60 -4.07
CA TYR A 122 5.27 6.74 -3.07
C TYR A 122 6.48 5.87 -3.44
N GLY A 123 7.68 6.36 -3.18
CA GLY A 123 8.91 5.66 -3.52
C GLY A 123 9.29 5.69 -5.00
N GLY A 124 8.41 6.10 -5.90
CA GLY A 124 8.67 6.08 -7.34
C GLY A 124 8.78 4.67 -7.91
N MET A 125 7.97 3.75 -7.42
CA MET A 125 8.02 2.30 -7.67
C MET A 125 7.90 1.90 -9.13
N GLN A 126 7.26 2.71 -9.98
CA GLN A 126 7.17 2.43 -11.42
C GLN A 126 8.53 2.30 -12.12
N ARG A 127 9.62 2.70 -11.47
CA ARG A 127 11.00 2.54 -11.99
C ARG A 127 11.53 1.12 -11.87
N PHE A 128 10.94 0.29 -11.03
CA PHE A 128 11.44 -1.02 -10.65
C PHE A 128 10.60 -2.15 -11.23
N ALA A 129 11.24 -3.33 -11.35
CA ALA A 129 10.51 -4.57 -11.61
C ALA A 129 9.55 -4.90 -10.44
N PRO A 130 8.39 -5.52 -10.68
CA PRO A 130 7.84 -5.88 -12.00
C PRO A 130 7.12 -4.73 -12.71
N LEU A 131 6.86 -3.61 -12.00
CA LEU A 131 5.99 -2.52 -12.48
C LEU A 131 6.48 -1.90 -13.80
N ASN A 132 7.80 -1.66 -13.94
CA ASN A 132 8.39 -1.08 -15.14
C ASN A 132 8.19 -1.99 -16.38
N SER A 133 7.91 -3.26 -16.19
CA SER A 133 7.82 -4.29 -17.24
C SER A 133 6.43 -4.87 -17.43
N TRP A 134 5.44 -4.41 -16.70
CA TRP A 134 4.05 -4.82 -16.94
C TRP A 134 3.56 -4.37 -18.32
N PRO A 135 2.84 -5.21 -19.08
CA PRO A 135 2.27 -4.85 -20.37
C PRO A 135 1.41 -3.57 -20.33
N ASP A 136 0.69 -3.34 -19.22
CA ASP A 136 -0.12 -2.13 -19.06
C ASP A 136 0.73 -0.84 -18.93
N ASN A 137 2.00 -0.97 -18.56
CA ASN A 137 2.97 0.11 -18.52
C ASN A 137 3.77 0.25 -19.84
N THR A 138 3.34 -0.42 -20.92
CA THR A 138 4.00 -0.35 -22.21
C THR A 138 4.31 1.10 -22.61
N ASN A 139 5.57 1.34 -22.95
CA ASN A 139 6.15 2.62 -23.36
C ASN A 139 6.31 3.69 -22.26
N LEU A 140 5.92 3.47 -20.98
CA LEU A 140 6.14 4.45 -19.91
C LEU A 140 7.62 4.63 -19.55
N ASP A 141 8.48 3.68 -19.87
CA ASP A 141 9.94 3.85 -19.86
C ASP A 141 10.41 5.06 -20.68
N LYS A 142 9.72 5.37 -21.78
CA LYS A 142 9.98 6.57 -22.61
C LYS A 142 9.53 7.85 -21.89
N ALA A 143 8.42 7.81 -21.16
CA ALA A 143 7.96 8.96 -20.38
C ALA A 143 8.98 9.31 -19.28
N GLN A 144 9.47 8.33 -18.55
CA GLN A 144 10.54 8.52 -17.56
C GLN A 144 11.83 9.05 -18.22
N ARG A 145 12.19 8.53 -19.40
CA ARG A 145 13.37 9.01 -20.14
C ARG A 145 13.23 10.46 -20.61
N LEU A 146 12.02 10.90 -20.99
CA LEU A 146 11.72 12.30 -21.31
C LEU A 146 11.88 13.24 -20.10
N LEU A 147 11.63 12.74 -18.89
CA LEU A 147 11.80 13.51 -17.64
C LEU A 147 13.24 13.51 -17.12
N TRP A 148 14.12 12.62 -17.60
CA TRP A 148 15.48 12.52 -17.09
C TRP A 148 16.28 13.83 -17.10
N PRO A 149 16.25 14.67 -18.16
CA PRO A 149 16.94 15.95 -18.15
C PRO A 149 16.47 16.91 -17.04
N ILE A 150 15.19 16.82 -16.66
CA ILE A 150 14.62 17.59 -15.54
C ILE A 150 15.14 17.01 -14.22
N LYS A 151 15.02 15.71 -14.03
CA LYS A 151 15.55 15.04 -12.81
C LYS A 151 17.04 15.31 -12.63
N GLN A 152 17.81 15.28 -13.72
CA GLN A 152 19.24 15.61 -13.70
C GLN A 152 19.50 17.06 -13.29
N LYS A 153 18.67 18.01 -13.74
CA LYS A 153 18.81 19.44 -13.42
C LYS A 153 18.51 19.74 -11.95
N TYR A 154 17.42 19.17 -11.44
CA TYR A 154 16.96 19.46 -10.07
C TYR A 154 17.50 18.48 -9.02
N GLY A 155 18.09 17.36 -9.43
CA GLY A 155 18.76 16.41 -8.55
C GLY A 155 17.85 15.88 -7.44
N ASN A 156 18.37 15.90 -6.20
CA ASN A 156 17.67 15.38 -5.03
C ASN A 156 16.66 16.37 -4.42
N HIS A 157 16.52 17.58 -4.99
CA HIS A 157 15.48 18.53 -4.57
C HIS A 157 14.06 18.08 -5.00
N ILE A 158 13.96 17.13 -5.91
CA ILE A 158 12.72 16.46 -6.25
C ILE A 158 12.96 14.96 -6.44
N SER A 159 12.20 14.12 -5.74
CA SER A 159 12.20 12.68 -5.92
C SER A 159 11.58 12.28 -7.27
N TRP A 160 11.79 11.04 -7.71
CA TRP A 160 11.08 10.50 -8.85
C TRP A 160 9.59 10.32 -8.57
N GLY A 161 9.22 9.90 -7.36
CA GLY A 161 7.82 9.80 -6.96
C GLY A 161 7.09 11.12 -7.12
N ASP A 162 7.64 12.20 -6.57
CA ASP A 162 7.07 13.54 -6.70
C ASP A 162 7.12 14.08 -8.14
N LEU A 163 8.21 13.84 -8.86
CA LEU A 163 8.36 14.34 -10.25
C LEU A 163 7.33 13.71 -11.19
N MET A 164 7.08 12.40 -11.07
CA MET A 164 6.09 11.71 -11.92
C MET A 164 4.67 12.21 -11.67
N VAL A 165 4.29 12.39 -10.40
CA VAL A 165 2.96 12.93 -10.04
C VAL A 165 2.82 14.39 -10.43
N LEU A 166 3.84 15.21 -10.15
CA LEU A 166 3.85 16.63 -10.53
C LEU A 166 3.75 16.80 -12.05
N ALA A 167 4.46 15.97 -12.82
CA ALA A 167 4.39 16.00 -14.28
C ALA A 167 2.96 15.76 -14.80
N GLY A 168 2.22 14.80 -14.21
CA GLY A 168 0.81 14.56 -14.55
C GLY A 168 -0.10 15.75 -14.19
N THR A 169 0.10 16.35 -13.02
CA THR A 169 -0.65 17.53 -12.56
C THR A 169 -0.40 18.76 -13.42
N VAL A 170 0.88 19.09 -13.68
CA VAL A 170 1.27 20.20 -14.56
C VAL A 170 0.82 19.97 -16.00
N ALA A 171 0.76 18.72 -16.45
CA ALA A 171 0.23 18.37 -17.76
C ALA A 171 -1.24 18.82 -17.92
N MET A 172 -2.08 18.48 -16.94
CA MET A 172 -3.48 18.90 -16.95
C MET A 172 -3.63 20.41 -16.89
N ASP A 173 -2.89 21.07 -16.01
CA ASP A 173 -2.89 22.55 -15.93
C ASP A 173 -2.50 23.18 -17.28
N SER A 174 -1.46 22.65 -17.95
CA SER A 174 -0.99 23.15 -19.24
C SER A 174 -2.00 22.96 -20.39
N MET A 175 -2.90 21.99 -20.25
CA MET A 175 -3.99 21.72 -21.19
C MET A 175 -5.32 22.36 -20.76
N GLY A 176 -5.30 23.29 -19.79
CA GLY A 176 -6.44 24.12 -19.40
C GLY A 176 -7.36 23.52 -18.33
N PHE A 177 -6.97 22.43 -17.69
CA PHE A 177 -7.68 21.88 -16.54
C PHE A 177 -7.10 22.44 -15.24
N LYS A 178 -7.96 22.92 -14.35
CA LYS A 178 -7.54 23.40 -13.03
C LYS A 178 -7.56 22.25 -12.04
N THR A 179 -6.39 21.74 -11.67
CA THR A 179 -6.24 20.69 -10.66
C THR A 179 -6.55 21.19 -9.24
N ALA A 180 -6.80 20.28 -8.30
CA ALA A 180 -6.98 20.64 -6.88
C ALA A 180 -5.66 21.08 -6.22
N GLY A 181 -4.51 20.70 -6.79
CA GLY A 181 -3.19 21.03 -6.27
C GLY A 181 -2.23 19.84 -6.35
N PHE A 182 -1.13 19.97 -5.62
CA PHE A 182 -0.07 18.96 -5.50
C PHE A 182 0.63 19.11 -4.16
N ALA A 183 0.93 17.98 -3.53
CA ALA A 183 1.81 17.89 -2.39
C ALA A 183 3.06 17.08 -2.74
N GLY A 184 4.24 17.62 -2.43
CA GLY A 184 5.49 16.86 -2.36
C GLY A 184 5.58 16.10 -1.04
N GLY A 185 6.61 15.28 -0.89
CA GLY A 185 6.88 14.51 0.32
C GLY A 185 7.07 13.01 0.08
N ARG A 186 7.01 12.55 -1.17
CA ARG A 186 7.34 11.17 -1.55
C ARG A 186 8.84 11.01 -1.59
N VAL A 187 9.38 10.22 -0.68
CA VAL A 187 10.81 9.88 -0.67
C VAL A 187 11.09 8.77 -1.69
N ASP A 188 12.17 8.86 -2.46
CA ASP A 188 12.55 7.81 -3.40
C ASP A 188 12.99 6.54 -2.67
N SER A 189 12.49 5.40 -3.14
CA SER A 189 13.01 4.09 -2.80
C SER A 189 14.17 3.70 -3.72
N TRP A 190 15.01 2.78 -3.25
CA TRP A 190 16.21 2.32 -3.95
C TRP A 190 16.13 0.86 -4.38
N GLU A 191 15.02 0.21 -4.05
CA GLU A 191 14.68 -1.17 -4.36
C GLU A 191 13.16 -1.31 -4.56
N PRO A 192 12.70 -2.41 -5.18
CA PRO A 192 11.27 -2.71 -5.33
C PRO A 192 10.60 -2.88 -3.98
N GLU A 193 9.34 -2.47 -3.87
CA GLU A 193 8.50 -2.76 -2.71
C GLU A 193 8.06 -4.24 -2.71
N GLU A 194 8.06 -4.87 -1.54
CA GLU A 194 7.46 -6.20 -1.34
C GLU A 194 5.92 -6.11 -1.35
N VAL A 195 5.32 -6.33 -2.50
CA VAL A 195 3.88 -6.06 -2.68
C VAL A 195 3.00 -7.30 -2.61
N TYR A 196 3.58 -8.49 -2.68
CA TYR A 196 2.84 -9.77 -2.68
C TYR A 196 1.70 -9.81 -3.71
N TRP A 197 2.07 -9.64 -4.99
CA TRP A 197 1.10 -9.67 -6.10
C TRP A 197 0.42 -11.03 -6.27
N GLY A 198 0.96 -12.08 -5.68
CA GLY A 198 0.52 -13.45 -5.80
C GLY A 198 1.17 -14.21 -6.97
N PRO A 199 0.68 -15.39 -7.32
CA PRO A 199 1.24 -16.20 -8.38
C PRO A 199 0.89 -15.61 -9.75
N GLU A 200 1.76 -14.78 -10.31
CA GLU A 200 1.56 -14.04 -11.56
C GLU A 200 1.20 -14.95 -12.75
N GLY A 201 1.67 -16.20 -12.75
CA GLY A 201 1.31 -17.17 -13.77
C GLY A 201 -0.15 -17.64 -13.73
N GLU A 202 -0.86 -17.38 -12.63
CA GLU A 202 -2.22 -17.86 -12.40
C GLU A 202 -3.30 -16.78 -12.61
N TRP A 203 -2.94 -15.49 -12.65
CA TRP A 203 -3.90 -14.39 -12.73
C TRP A 203 -3.53 -13.25 -13.66
N LEU A 204 -3.16 -13.65 -14.89
CA LEU A 204 -3.10 -12.72 -15.99
C LEU A 204 -4.51 -12.37 -16.48
N ALA A 205 -4.71 -11.11 -16.87
CA ALA A 205 -5.97 -10.61 -17.40
C ALA A 205 -7.17 -10.93 -16.47
N ASP A 206 -8.20 -11.57 -17.01
CA ASP A 206 -9.43 -11.85 -16.28
C ASP A 206 -9.33 -13.01 -15.26
N GLU A 207 -8.23 -13.77 -15.26
CA GLU A 207 -8.01 -14.87 -14.31
C GLU A 207 -7.79 -14.39 -12.86
N ARG A 208 -7.55 -13.10 -12.66
CA ARG A 208 -7.45 -12.45 -11.33
C ARG A 208 -8.76 -12.44 -10.54
N TYR A 209 -9.89 -12.58 -11.20
CA TYR A 209 -11.20 -12.56 -10.57
C TYR A 209 -11.65 -13.96 -10.13
N GLU A 210 -12.33 -14.04 -8.97
CA GLU A 210 -12.97 -15.24 -8.47
C GLU A 210 -14.42 -14.96 -8.06
N GLY A 211 -15.20 -16.01 -7.70
CA GLY A 211 -16.58 -15.87 -7.25
C GLY A 211 -17.48 -15.11 -8.23
N GLU A 212 -18.14 -14.07 -7.75
CA GLU A 212 -18.94 -13.14 -8.55
C GLU A 212 -18.09 -11.95 -9.06
N ARG A 213 -16.86 -12.19 -9.45
CA ARG A 213 -15.85 -11.26 -9.95
C ARG A 213 -15.26 -10.37 -8.84
N GLU A 214 -14.93 -10.96 -7.74
CA GLU A 214 -14.10 -10.36 -6.71
C GLU A 214 -12.63 -10.49 -7.07
N LEU A 215 -11.79 -9.55 -6.66
CA LEU A 215 -10.36 -9.63 -6.88
C LEU A 215 -9.75 -10.71 -5.99
N LYS A 216 -9.07 -11.65 -6.62
CA LYS A 216 -8.48 -12.81 -5.99
C LYS A 216 -7.48 -12.41 -4.90
N ASP A 217 -7.51 -13.12 -3.77
CA ASP A 217 -6.63 -12.93 -2.62
C ASP A 217 -6.61 -11.50 -2.02
N GLY A 218 -7.68 -10.71 -2.23
CA GLY A 218 -7.77 -9.35 -1.75
C GLY A 218 -6.79 -8.38 -2.40
N LEU A 219 -6.15 -8.79 -3.48
CA LEU A 219 -5.20 -7.97 -4.23
C LEU A 219 -5.89 -6.79 -4.89
N GLY A 220 -5.17 -5.67 -4.98
CA GLY A 220 -5.71 -4.41 -5.43
C GLY A 220 -5.99 -4.30 -6.92
N ALA A 221 -5.98 -3.08 -7.43
CA ALA A 221 -6.20 -2.77 -8.83
C ALA A 221 -5.24 -3.48 -9.78
N VAL A 222 -4.13 -3.95 -9.28
CA VAL A 222 -3.03 -4.38 -10.07
C VAL A 222 -3.08 -5.85 -10.34
N GLN A 223 -2.84 -6.09 -11.58
CA GLN A 223 -2.57 -7.39 -12.13
C GLN A 223 -1.58 -7.23 -13.27
N MET A 224 -0.75 -8.20 -13.51
CA MET A 224 0.20 -8.17 -14.59
C MET A 224 -0.49 -7.89 -15.92
N GLY A 225 -0.32 -6.69 -16.44
CA GLY A 225 -0.83 -6.25 -17.72
C GLY A 225 -2.09 -5.39 -17.70
N LEU A 226 -2.79 -5.27 -16.57
CA LEU A 226 -3.99 -4.42 -16.45
C LEU A 226 -4.05 -3.76 -15.07
N ILE A 227 -3.79 -2.46 -15.01
CA ILE A 227 -3.90 -1.68 -13.76
C ILE A 227 -5.36 -1.50 -13.35
N TYR A 228 -6.30 -1.53 -14.31
CA TYR A 228 -7.71 -1.32 -14.09
C TYR A 228 -8.53 -2.55 -14.42
N VAL A 229 -9.19 -2.52 -15.57
CA VAL A 229 -10.06 -3.56 -16.09
C VAL A 229 -9.82 -3.76 -17.57
N ASN A 230 -10.25 -4.90 -18.10
CA ASN A 230 -10.17 -5.15 -19.53
C ASN A 230 -11.04 -4.15 -20.30
N PRO A 231 -10.48 -3.25 -21.14
CA PRO A 231 -11.25 -2.24 -21.86
C PRO A 231 -12.17 -2.84 -22.92
N GLU A 232 -11.95 -4.08 -23.34
CA GLU A 232 -12.82 -4.83 -24.25
C GLU A 232 -14.04 -5.43 -23.53
N GLY A 233 -14.07 -5.37 -22.19
CA GLY A 233 -15.06 -6.00 -21.32
C GLY A 233 -14.53 -7.28 -20.65
N PRO A 234 -15.24 -7.82 -19.64
CA PRO A 234 -14.82 -9.02 -18.90
C PRO A 234 -14.54 -10.21 -19.82
N ASN A 235 -13.35 -10.80 -19.71
CA ASN A 235 -12.88 -11.88 -20.59
C ASN A 235 -12.93 -11.54 -22.09
N GLY A 236 -12.77 -10.26 -22.45
CA GLY A 236 -12.92 -9.79 -23.83
C GLY A 236 -14.36 -9.85 -24.37
N ASN A 237 -15.35 -10.01 -23.50
CA ASN A 237 -16.77 -9.95 -23.86
C ASN A 237 -17.27 -8.51 -23.73
N PRO A 238 -17.76 -7.88 -24.82
CA PRO A 238 -18.11 -6.47 -24.84
C PRO A 238 -19.49 -6.17 -24.19
N ASP A 239 -19.59 -6.47 -22.90
CA ASP A 239 -20.76 -6.21 -22.07
C ASP A 239 -20.48 -5.04 -21.09
N PRO A 240 -21.07 -3.84 -21.32
CA PRO A 240 -20.83 -2.68 -20.47
C PRO A 240 -21.33 -2.85 -19.02
N LEU A 241 -22.40 -3.59 -18.78
CA LEU A 241 -22.92 -3.79 -17.42
C LEU A 241 -22.03 -4.74 -16.62
N ALA A 242 -21.51 -5.78 -17.25
CA ALA A 242 -20.53 -6.65 -16.62
C ALA A 242 -19.20 -5.90 -16.37
N ALA A 243 -18.78 -5.03 -17.30
CA ALA A 243 -17.61 -4.19 -17.11
C ALA A 243 -17.75 -3.22 -15.93
N ALA A 244 -18.96 -2.70 -15.65
CA ALA A 244 -19.21 -1.82 -14.52
C ALA A 244 -18.91 -2.50 -13.17
N GLN A 245 -19.15 -3.80 -13.05
CA GLN A 245 -18.83 -4.57 -11.84
C GLN A 245 -17.32 -4.66 -11.62
N ASP A 246 -16.55 -5.01 -12.65
CA ASP A 246 -15.08 -5.07 -12.58
C ASP A 246 -14.48 -3.70 -12.26
N ILE A 247 -15.06 -2.63 -12.83
CA ILE A 247 -14.63 -1.25 -12.53
C ILE A 247 -14.80 -0.95 -11.05
N ARG A 248 -15.98 -1.22 -10.46
CA ARG A 248 -16.24 -0.98 -9.03
C ARG A 248 -15.29 -1.75 -8.14
N GLU A 249 -15.11 -3.02 -8.43
CA GLU A 249 -14.21 -3.88 -7.66
C GLU A 249 -12.77 -3.33 -7.71
N THR A 250 -12.28 -3.01 -8.89
CA THR A 250 -10.92 -2.52 -9.10
C THR A 250 -10.69 -1.15 -8.46
N PHE A 251 -11.58 -0.18 -8.70
CA PHE A 251 -11.43 1.17 -8.15
C PHE A 251 -11.74 1.23 -6.65
N GLY A 252 -12.61 0.35 -6.14
CA GLY A 252 -12.82 0.19 -4.70
C GLY A 252 -11.54 -0.21 -3.96
N ARG A 253 -10.68 -1.03 -4.56
CA ARG A 253 -9.37 -1.40 -4.02
C ARG A 253 -8.41 -0.21 -3.93
N MET A 254 -8.60 0.80 -4.78
CA MET A 254 -7.87 2.08 -4.70
C MET A 254 -8.54 3.09 -3.77
N ALA A 255 -9.53 2.69 -2.98
CA ALA A 255 -10.33 3.53 -2.09
C ALA A 255 -11.23 4.55 -2.81
N MET A 256 -11.63 4.29 -4.08
CA MET A 256 -12.50 5.16 -4.85
C MET A 256 -13.96 4.71 -4.77
N ASN A 257 -14.87 5.64 -4.52
CA ASN A 257 -16.31 5.42 -4.65
C ASN A 257 -16.77 5.57 -6.11
N ASP A 258 -18.06 5.35 -6.39
CA ASP A 258 -18.62 5.43 -7.75
C ASP A 258 -18.42 6.81 -8.39
N GLU A 259 -18.59 7.90 -7.64
CA GLU A 259 -18.43 9.26 -8.15
C GLU A 259 -16.98 9.57 -8.50
N GLU A 260 -16.03 9.23 -7.61
CA GLU A 260 -14.60 9.36 -7.85
C GLU A 260 -14.14 8.48 -9.03
N THR A 261 -14.65 7.27 -9.13
CA THR A 261 -14.38 6.32 -10.22
C THR A 261 -14.81 6.89 -11.58
N VAL A 262 -16.06 7.34 -11.68
CA VAL A 262 -16.60 7.93 -12.91
C VAL A 262 -15.86 9.20 -13.28
N ALA A 263 -15.51 10.05 -12.28
CA ALA A 263 -14.74 11.26 -12.50
C ALA A 263 -13.36 10.96 -13.09
N LEU A 264 -12.66 9.96 -12.53
CA LEU A 264 -11.34 9.55 -12.98
C LEU A 264 -11.37 9.01 -14.42
N ILE A 265 -12.32 8.14 -14.77
CA ILE A 265 -12.43 7.56 -16.11
C ILE A 265 -12.78 8.66 -17.12
N ALA A 266 -13.87 9.38 -16.90
CA ALA A 266 -14.33 10.42 -17.83
C ALA A 266 -13.35 11.58 -17.97
N GLY A 267 -12.74 11.99 -16.86
CA GLY A 267 -11.73 13.05 -16.84
C GLY A 267 -10.44 12.62 -17.54
N GLY A 268 -9.94 11.41 -17.25
CA GLY A 268 -8.74 10.85 -17.86
C GLY A 268 -8.89 10.67 -19.38
N HIS A 269 -10.00 10.09 -19.83
CA HIS A 269 -10.27 9.86 -21.24
C HIS A 269 -10.62 11.15 -22.03
N THR A 270 -10.75 12.28 -21.37
CA THR A 270 -10.79 13.58 -22.04
C THR A 270 -9.47 13.88 -22.77
N PHE A 271 -8.35 13.34 -22.28
CA PHE A 271 -7.01 13.59 -22.78
C PHE A 271 -6.43 12.41 -23.58
N GLY A 272 -5.70 12.74 -24.66
CA GLY A 272 -4.89 11.79 -25.40
C GLY A 272 -5.66 10.82 -26.29
N LYS A 273 -5.01 9.72 -26.59
CA LYS A 273 -5.52 8.64 -27.42
C LYS A 273 -4.96 7.28 -26.98
N ALA A 274 -5.67 6.23 -27.33
CA ALA A 274 -5.17 4.87 -27.29
C ALA A 274 -4.34 4.53 -28.54
N HIS A 275 -3.40 3.58 -28.45
CA HIS A 275 -2.47 3.20 -29.50
C HIS A 275 -2.58 1.71 -29.81
N GLY A 276 -2.98 1.42 -31.02
CA GLY A 276 -3.16 0.08 -31.58
C GLY A 276 -2.98 0.06 -33.08
N ALA A 277 -1.90 0.70 -33.55
CA ALA A 277 -1.60 0.82 -34.99
C ALA A 277 -1.49 -0.55 -35.70
N ALA A 278 -1.08 -1.59 -34.99
CA ALA A 278 -1.02 -2.97 -35.44
C ALA A 278 -1.08 -3.95 -34.25
N GLY A 279 -1.27 -5.24 -34.52
CA GLY A 279 -1.17 -6.29 -33.49
C GLY A 279 0.23 -6.33 -32.86
N PRO A 280 0.35 -6.53 -31.54
CA PRO A 280 1.64 -6.54 -30.85
C PRO A 280 2.50 -7.74 -31.22
N GLN A 281 1.90 -8.90 -31.53
CA GLN A 281 2.62 -10.13 -31.85
C GLN A 281 3.53 -9.96 -33.07
N GLY A 282 4.83 -10.16 -32.86
CA GLY A 282 5.86 -10.03 -33.90
C GLY A 282 6.26 -8.59 -34.21
N ASN A 283 5.60 -7.58 -33.61
CA ASN A 283 5.91 -6.17 -33.78
C ASN A 283 6.52 -5.54 -32.53
N VAL A 284 6.03 -5.92 -31.34
CA VAL A 284 6.52 -5.36 -30.08
C VAL A 284 7.52 -6.34 -29.46
N GLY A 285 8.70 -5.84 -29.12
CA GLY A 285 9.76 -6.57 -28.44
C GLY A 285 9.48 -6.75 -26.96
N VAL A 286 10.47 -7.31 -26.26
CA VAL A 286 10.40 -7.58 -24.83
C VAL A 286 10.31 -6.30 -23.98
N GLU A 287 9.82 -6.46 -22.79
CA GLU A 287 9.73 -5.43 -21.74
C GLU A 287 11.13 -4.95 -21.27
N PRO A 288 11.22 -3.85 -20.50
CA PRO A 288 12.51 -3.30 -20.04
C PRO A 288 13.42 -4.29 -19.31
N GLU A 289 12.88 -5.14 -18.43
CA GLU A 289 13.68 -6.12 -17.68
C GLU A 289 14.16 -7.27 -18.55
N GLY A 290 13.40 -7.66 -19.57
CA GLY A 290 13.80 -8.67 -20.54
C GLY A 290 14.62 -8.14 -21.71
N ALA A 291 14.78 -6.81 -21.83
CA ALA A 291 15.53 -6.19 -22.90
C ALA A 291 17.04 -6.42 -22.74
N SER A 292 17.76 -6.46 -23.89
CA SER A 292 19.20 -6.65 -23.88
C SER A 292 19.92 -5.43 -23.29
N ILE A 293 21.13 -5.66 -22.75
CA ILE A 293 21.89 -4.65 -22.00
C ILE A 293 22.17 -3.37 -22.81
N GLU A 294 22.30 -3.47 -24.13
CA GLU A 294 22.51 -2.32 -25.02
C GLU A 294 21.28 -1.41 -25.14
N GLU A 295 20.07 -1.88 -24.79
CA GLU A 295 18.85 -1.05 -24.79
C GLU A 295 18.77 -0.14 -23.54
N GLN A 296 19.61 -0.35 -22.55
CA GLN A 296 19.80 0.52 -21.38
C GLN A 296 18.50 0.81 -20.61
N GLY A 297 17.70 -0.25 -20.36
CA GLY A 297 16.44 -0.16 -19.62
C GLY A 297 15.27 0.35 -20.46
N LEU A 298 15.39 0.44 -21.78
CA LEU A 298 14.28 0.69 -22.67
C LEU A 298 13.77 -0.63 -23.26
N GLY A 299 12.49 -0.90 -23.10
CA GLY A 299 11.83 -2.08 -23.63
C GLY A 299 10.86 -1.79 -24.77
N TRP A 300 10.06 -2.79 -25.12
CA TRP A 300 8.97 -2.74 -26.09
C TRP A 300 9.35 -2.13 -27.44
N LYS A 301 10.53 -2.48 -27.93
CA LYS A 301 11.01 -2.04 -29.24
C LYS A 301 10.01 -2.43 -30.33
N ASN A 302 9.41 -1.42 -30.97
CA ASN A 302 8.39 -1.62 -31.98
C ASN A 302 9.01 -1.61 -33.36
N THR A 303 8.75 -2.69 -34.16
CA THR A 303 9.25 -2.87 -35.54
C THR A 303 8.19 -2.56 -36.60
N TYR A 304 6.96 -2.23 -36.20
CA TYR A 304 5.90 -1.86 -37.13
C TYR A 304 6.11 -0.41 -37.65
N GLY A 305 6.14 -0.26 -38.95
CA GLY A 305 6.35 1.03 -39.60
C GLY A 305 7.60 1.74 -39.09
N THR A 306 7.44 2.92 -38.51
CA THR A 306 8.53 3.69 -37.88
C THR A 306 8.80 3.31 -36.42
N GLY A 307 7.95 2.48 -35.84
CA GLY A 307 8.00 2.05 -34.45
C GLY A 307 7.55 3.08 -33.42
N LYS A 308 7.11 4.27 -33.86
CA LYS A 308 6.77 5.44 -33.03
C LYS A 308 5.76 6.34 -33.71
N GLY A 309 5.28 7.37 -33.02
CA GLY A 309 4.28 8.30 -33.54
C GLY A 309 3.01 7.58 -33.99
N ALA A 310 2.60 7.75 -35.24
CA ALA A 310 1.41 7.08 -35.78
C ALA A 310 1.48 5.54 -35.81
N ASP A 311 2.67 4.97 -35.71
CA ASP A 311 2.89 3.53 -35.69
C ASP A 311 3.02 2.95 -34.27
N THR A 312 2.73 3.73 -33.22
CA THR A 312 2.84 3.30 -31.82
C THR A 312 1.84 2.20 -31.51
N ILE A 313 2.28 1.21 -30.74
CA ILE A 313 1.46 0.13 -30.20
C ILE A 313 1.57 0.14 -28.66
N THR A 314 0.43 0.15 -27.95
CA THR A 314 0.33 0.00 -26.50
C THR A 314 -0.78 -0.97 -26.15
N SER A 315 -2.01 -0.48 -25.87
CA SER A 315 -3.17 -1.27 -25.44
C SER A 315 -3.81 -2.11 -26.56
N GLY A 316 -3.50 -1.82 -27.80
CA GLY A 316 -4.17 -2.44 -28.95
C GLY A 316 -5.48 -1.76 -29.38
N LEU A 317 -6.09 -0.91 -28.57
CA LEU A 317 -7.19 -0.03 -28.99
C LEU A 317 -6.62 1.18 -29.71
N GLU A 318 -7.36 1.81 -30.63
CA GLU A 318 -6.84 2.87 -31.48
C GLU A 318 -7.84 4.01 -31.61
N GLY A 319 -7.43 5.25 -31.24
CA GLY A 319 -8.21 6.46 -31.43
C GLY A 319 -8.33 7.30 -30.16
N ALA A 320 -9.05 8.42 -30.26
CA ALA A 320 -9.32 9.35 -29.16
C ALA A 320 -10.82 9.56 -28.98
N TRP A 321 -11.20 10.00 -27.77
CA TRP A 321 -12.60 10.16 -27.34
C TRP A 321 -13.17 11.55 -27.68
N THR A 322 -12.27 12.55 -27.82
CA THR A 322 -12.65 13.97 -27.87
C THR A 322 -12.12 14.66 -29.11
N MET A 323 -12.70 15.83 -29.43
CA MET A 323 -12.25 16.66 -30.54
C MET A 323 -10.93 17.38 -30.28
N ASN A 324 -10.56 17.55 -29.01
CA ASN A 324 -9.35 18.26 -28.59
C ASN A 324 -8.58 17.43 -27.56
N PRO A 325 -7.89 16.35 -27.96
CA PRO A 325 -7.26 15.43 -27.03
C PRO A 325 -6.08 16.02 -26.22
N ALA A 326 -5.61 17.21 -26.55
CA ALA A 326 -4.60 17.96 -25.82
C ALA A 326 -5.15 19.21 -25.11
N ALA A 327 -6.47 19.22 -24.79
CA ALA A 327 -7.09 20.28 -24.03
C ALA A 327 -8.25 19.74 -23.18
N TRP A 328 -8.46 20.34 -22.01
CA TRP A 328 -9.62 20.08 -21.20
C TRP A 328 -10.90 20.59 -21.87
N THR A 329 -11.87 19.70 -22.02
CA THR A 329 -13.20 20.03 -22.55
C THR A 329 -14.24 19.10 -21.95
N HIS A 330 -15.50 19.47 -22.02
CA HIS A 330 -16.63 18.62 -21.62
C HIS A 330 -16.99 17.54 -22.67
N ASN A 331 -16.23 17.49 -23.75
CA ASN A 331 -16.59 16.76 -24.98
C ASN A 331 -16.61 15.25 -24.81
N TYR A 332 -15.97 14.67 -23.80
CA TYR A 332 -16.07 13.23 -23.53
C TYR A 332 -17.51 12.84 -23.17
N LEU A 333 -18.15 13.50 -22.20
CA LEU A 333 -19.54 13.23 -21.82
C LEU A 333 -20.53 13.60 -22.93
N GLU A 334 -20.29 14.73 -23.62
CA GLU A 334 -21.09 15.11 -24.77
C GLU A 334 -21.09 14.02 -25.84
N ASN A 335 -19.95 13.50 -26.24
CA ASN A 335 -19.84 12.43 -27.24
C ASN A 335 -20.46 11.13 -26.77
N LEU A 336 -20.26 10.73 -25.49
CA LEU A 336 -20.81 9.51 -24.90
C LEU A 336 -22.34 9.49 -25.07
N TYR A 337 -23.02 10.63 -24.90
CA TYR A 337 -24.46 10.75 -24.96
C TYR A 337 -25.03 11.16 -26.32
N ALA A 338 -24.23 11.86 -27.15
CA ALA A 338 -24.72 12.35 -28.46
C ALA A 338 -24.95 11.24 -29.48
N TYR A 339 -24.33 10.09 -29.32
CA TYR A 339 -24.34 9.01 -30.32
C TYR A 339 -24.88 7.70 -29.75
N ASP A 340 -25.52 6.91 -30.65
CA ASP A 340 -25.60 5.47 -30.51
C ASP A 340 -24.26 4.87 -30.95
N TRP A 341 -23.83 3.85 -30.25
CA TRP A 341 -22.53 3.23 -30.47
C TRP A 341 -22.66 1.85 -31.13
N GLU A 342 -21.78 1.55 -32.06
CA GLU A 342 -21.67 0.23 -32.69
C GLU A 342 -20.27 -0.32 -32.55
N GLN A 343 -20.20 -1.64 -32.33
CA GLN A 343 -18.93 -2.33 -32.13
C GLN A 343 -18.09 -2.35 -33.41
N THR A 344 -16.79 -2.13 -33.26
CA THR A 344 -15.78 -2.25 -34.31
C THR A 344 -14.51 -2.89 -33.77
N ARG A 345 -13.51 -3.03 -34.62
CA ARG A 345 -12.17 -3.46 -34.21
C ARG A 345 -11.12 -2.43 -34.62
N SER A 346 -10.14 -2.25 -33.73
CA SER A 346 -8.95 -1.46 -34.02
C SER A 346 -8.07 -2.13 -35.11
N PRO A 347 -7.06 -1.47 -35.66
CA PRO A 347 -6.09 -2.10 -36.55
C PRO A 347 -5.34 -3.27 -35.89
N ALA A 348 -5.17 -3.24 -34.58
CA ALA A 348 -4.59 -4.34 -33.81
C ALA A 348 -5.57 -5.51 -33.57
N GLY A 349 -6.84 -5.35 -33.89
CA GLY A 349 -7.88 -6.37 -33.72
C GLY A 349 -8.69 -6.29 -32.43
N ALA A 350 -8.36 -5.35 -31.52
CA ALA A 350 -9.08 -5.16 -30.26
C ALA A 350 -10.49 -4.59 -30.46
N ILE A 351 -11.44 -4.98 -29.62
CA ILE A 351 -12.83 -4.53 -29.64
C ILE A 351 -12.92 -3.10 -29.11
N GLN A 352 -13.55 -2.24 -29.89
CA GLN A 352 -13.86 -0.85 -29.49
C GLN A 352 -15.18 -0.42 -30.14
N TRP A 353 -15.66 0.78 -29.80
CA TRP A 353 -16.95 1.27 -30.24
C TRP A 353 -16.78 2.60 -30.96
N ILE A 354 -17.57 2.79 -32.03
CA ILE A 354 -17.64 4.03 -32.82
C ILE A 354 -19.09 4.50 -32.97
N PRO A 355 -19.33 5.78 -33.29
CA PRO A 355 -20.68 6.26 -33.57
C PRO A 355 -21.33 5.47 -34.72
N LYS A 356 -22.56 5.00 -34.48
CA LYS A 356 -23.30 4.12 -35.40
C LYS A 356 -23.54 4.78 -36.75
N GLY A 357 -23.43 3.97 -37.80
CA GLY A 357 -23.75 4.39 -39.16
C GLY A 357 -22.76 5.43 -39.74
N GLY A 358 -21.55 5.53 -39.23
CA GLY A 358 -20.53 6.46 -39.69
C GLY A 358 -20.75 7.92 -39.25
N ALA A 359 -21.61 8.14 -38.24
CA ALA A 359 -21.74 9.46 -37.65
C ALA A 359 -20.41 9.95 -37.09
N ALA A 360 -20.18 11.26 -37.11
CA ALA A 360 -18.97 11.90 -36.60
C ALA A 360 -17.64 11.39 -37.17
N SER A 361 -17.62 10.80 -38.36
CA SER A 361 -16.43 10.16 -38.98
C SER A 361 -15.24 11.10 -39.20
N ASN A 362 -15.45 12.42 -39.15
CA ASN A 362 -14.44 13.46 -39.33
C ASN A 362 -14.34 14.42 -38.13
N LEU A 363 -14.62 13.93 -36.91
CA LEU A 363 -14.70 14.78 -35.74
C LEU A 363 -13.33 14.98 -35.07
N VAL A 364 -12.60 13.89 -34.85
CA VAL A 364 -11.34 13.85 -34.10
C VAL A 364 -10.15 14.07 -35.04
N PRO A 365 -9.21 14.99 -34.71
CA PRO A 365 -8.00 15.15 -35.51
C PRO A 365 -7.09 13.92 -35.40
N ASP A 366 -6.31 13.65 -36.47
CA ASP A 366 -5.20 12.70 -36.36
C ASP A 366 -4.06 13.28 -35.54
N ALA A 367 -3.39 12.43 -34.76
CA ALA A 367 -2.35 12.87 -33.84
C ALA A 367 -1.07 13.39 -34.53
N HIS A 368 -0.77 12.89 -35.74
CA HIS A 368 0.48 13.14 -36.46
C HIS A 368 0.27 13.67 -37.90
N ASP A 369 -0.95 13.64 -38.43
CA ASP A 369 -1.28 14.12 -39.78
C ASP A 369 -2.47 15.09 -39.72
N PRO A 370 -2.22 16.42 -39.78
CA PRO A 370 -3.28 17.44 -39.66
C PRO A 370 -4.31 17.39 -40.77
N SER A 371 -4.04 16.67 -41.87
CA SER A 371 -4.96 16.52 -43.01
C SER A 371 -6.01 15.44 -42.78
N LYS A 372 -5.82 14.57 -41.76
CA LYS A 372 -6.71 13.44 -41.47
C LYS A 372 -7.59 13.68 -40.23
N ARG A 373 -8.74 13.08 -40.26
CA ARG A 373 -9.68 13.07 -39.14
C ARG A 373 -10.34 11.72 -39.02
N HIS A 374 -10.80 11.40 -37.80
CA HIS A 374 -11.38 10.13 -37.41
C HIS A 374 -12.71 10.32 -36.69
N ALA A 375 -13.45 9.25 -36.49
CA ALA A 375 -14.55 9.19 -35.53
C ALA A 375 -13.99 9.16 -34.10
N PRO A 376 -14.72 9.67 -33.11
CA PRO A 376 -14.41 9.38 -31.70
C PRO A 376 -14.61 7.89 -31.41
N ILE A 377 -13.90 7.38 -30.41
CA ILE A 377 -14.06 6.01 -29.94
C ILE A 377 -14.61 5.97 -28.51
N MET A 378 -15.18 4.82 -28.16
CA MET A 378 -15.42 4.44 -26.77
C MET A 378 -14.93 3.01 -26.56
N PHE A 379 -14.52 2.71 -25.34
CA PHE A 379 -14.26 1.36 -24.86
C PHE A 379 -15.54 0.73 -24.32
N THR A 380 -15.57 -0.56 -24.11
CA THR A 380 -16.70 -1.21 -23.41
C THR A 380 -16.83 -0.64 -21.99
N THR A 381 -15.72 -0.35 -21.34
CA THR A 381 -15.66 0.30 -20.02
C THR A 381 -16.16 1.76 -20.02
N ASP A 382 -16.03 2.49 -21.12
CA ASP A 382 -16.66 3.83 -21.25
C ASP A 382 -18.16 3.73 -21.34
N LEU A 383 -18.69 2.75 -22.11
CA LEU A 383 -20.12 2.54 -22.22
C LEU A 383 -20.74 2.12 -20.89
N ALA A 384 -19.98 1.49 -20.00
CA ALA A 384 -20.41 1.20 -18.64
C ALA A 384 -20.88 2.46 -17.89
N LEU A 385 -20.22 3.61 -18.13
CA LEU A 385 -20.58 4.88 -17.49
C LEU A 385 -21.95 5.41 -17.96
N LYS A 386 -22.44 4.97 -19.13
CA LYS A 386 -23.75 5.30 -19.66
C LYS A 386 -24.80 4.24 -19.36
N GLU A 387 -24.43 2.96 -19.32
CA GLU A 387 -25.36 1.84 -19.24
C GLU A 387 -25.65 1.40 -17.79
N ASP A 388 -24.67 1.44 -16.87
CA ASP A 388 -24.88 1.14 -15.46
C ASP A 388 -25.76 2.23 -14.81
N PRO A 389 -26.83 1.87 -14.08
CA PRO A 389 -27.78 2.85 -13.54
C PRO A 389 -27.17 3.87 -12.58
N ALA A 390 -26.24 3.46 -11.70
CA ALA A 390 -25.61 4.35 -10.74
C ALA A 390 -24.62 5.30 -11.44
N TYR A 391 -23.80 4.78 -12.34
CA TYR A 391 -22.87 5.61 -13.12
C TYR A 391 -23.62 6.56 -14.05
N ARG A 392 -24.73 6.14 -14.63
CA ARG A 392 -25.59 6.99 -15.48
C ARG A 392 -26.19 8.17 -14.71
N GLU A 393 -26.59 7.97 -13.47
CA GLU A 393 -27.09 9.07 -12.63
C GLU A 393 -26.00 10.15 -12.47
N ILE A 394 -24.78 9.74 -12.20
CA ILE A 394 -23.63 10.64 -12.06
C ILE A 394 -23.32 11.34 -13.39
N THR A 395 -23.13 10.58 -14.46
CA THR A 395 -22.73 11.15 -15.77
C THR A 395 -23.80 12.01 -16.40
N SER A 396 -25.10 11.69 -16.20
CA SER A 396 -26.21 12.52 -16.68
C SER A 396 -26.27 13.87 -15.93
N ARG A 397 -26.06 13.85 -14.62
CA ARG A 397 -25.95 15.06 -13.79
C ARG A 397 -24.80 15.95 -14.28
N TRP A 398 -23.64 15.35 -14.52
CA TRP A 398 -22.46 16.08 -14.97
C TRP A 398 -22.54 16.55 -16.43
N LEU A 399 -23.28 15.86 -17.28
CA LEU A 399 -23.54 16.34 -18.65
C LEU A 399 -24.19 17.73 -18.64
N GLU A 400 -25.06 17.98 -17.65
CA GLU A 400 -25.74 19.25 -17.46
C GLU A 400 -24.94 20.25 -16.60
N ASN A 401 -23.96 19.76 -15.81
CA ASN A 401 -23.19 20.54 -14.84
C ASN A 401 -21.66 20.34 -15.03
N PRO A 402 -21.04 20.89 -16.06
CA PRO A 402 -19.65 20.67 -16.39
C PRO A 402 -18.66 21.17 -15.32
N GLU A 403 -19.03 22.19 -14.53
CA GLU A 403 -18.19 22.68 -13.43
C GLU A 403 -18.16 21.68 -12.26
N GLU A 404 -19.28 21.01 -11.98
CA GLU A 404 -19.32 19.95 -10.97
C GLU A 404 -18.46 18.75 -11.35
N PHE A 405 -18.49 18.36 -12.64
CA PHE A 405 -17.61 17.32 -13.17
C PHE A 405 -16.13 17.70 -13.03
N ALA A 406 -15.79 18.95 -13.36
CA ALA A 406 -14.41 19.41 -13.24
C ALA A 406 -13.92 19.39 -11.77
N ASP A 407 -14.76 19.84 -10.81
CA ASP A 407 -14.41 19.78 -9.38
C ASP A 407 -14.27 18.32 -8.90
N ALA A 408 -15.19 17.44 -9.27
CA ALA A 408 -15.14 16.02 -8.92
C ALA A 408 -13.87 15.35 -9.46
N PHE A 409 -13.51 15.61 -10.71
CA PHE A 409 -12.27 15.06 -11.29
C PHE A 409 -11.02 15.65 -10.61
N ALA A 410 -10.97 16.94 -10.31
CA ALA A 410 -9.85 17.54 -9.61
C ALA A 410 -9.62 16.90 -8.22
N ARG A 411 -10.70 16.70 -7.46
CA ARG A 411 -10.65 16.04 -6.14
C ARG A 411 -10.26 14.56 -6.24
N ALA A 412 -10.86 13.83 -7.18
CA ALA A 412 -10.56 12.41 -7.39
C ALA A 412 -9.10 12.20 -7.84
N TRP A 413 -8.58 13.06 -8.72
CA TRP A 413 -7.17 13.04 -9.12
C TRP A 413 -6.23 13.31 -7.94
N PHE A 414 -6.55 14.30 -7.12
CA PHE A 414 -5.76 14.58 -5.92
C PHE A 414 -5.77 13.38 -4.96
N LYS A 415 -6.93 12.80 -4.70
CA LYS A 415 -7.04 11.59 -3.86
C LYS A 415 -6.25 10.43 -4.45
N LEU A 416 -6.41 10.11 -5.75
CA LEU A 416 -5.69 9.03 -6.42
C LEU A 416 -4.17 9.14 -6.21
N THR A 417 -3.64 10.35 -6.40
CA THR A 417 -2.19 10.59 -6.40
C THR A 417 -1.59 10.86 -5.01
N HIS A 418 -2.41 11.03 -3.95
CA HIS A 418 -1.93 11.37 -2.60
C HIS A 418 -2.44 10.42 -1.52
N ARG A 419 -3.24 9.40 -1.88
CA ARG A 419 -3.84 8.48 -0.92
C ARG A 419 -2.80 7.66 -0.14
N ASP A 420 -1.65 7.42 -0.74
CA ASP A 420 -0.52 6.66 -0.23
C ASP A 420 0.48 7.52 0.59
N MET A 421 0.18 8.79 0.85
CA MET A 421 1.12 9.70 1.53
C MET A 421 0.85 9.90 3.03
N GLY A 422 -0.23 9.34 3.55
CA GLY A 422 -0.66 9.55 4.94
C GLY A 422 -1.25 10.93 5.20
N PRO A 423 -1.13 11.45 6.43
CA PRO A 423 -1.76 12.70 6.83
C PRO A 423 -1.12 13.93 6.17
N SER A 424 -1.91 15.00 6.05
CA SER A 424 -1.48 16.27 5.43
C SER A 424 -0.28 16.95 6.10
N THR A 425 0.05 16.59 7.35
CA THR A 425 1.26 17.06 8.05
C THR A 425 2.57 16.64 7.37
N ARG A 426 2.51 15.63 6.51
CA ARG A 426 3.66 15.16 5.70
C ARG A 426 3.80 15.90 4.37
N TYR A 427 2.83 16.73 4.00
CA TYR A 427 2.76 17.35 2.69
C TYR A 427 3.67 18.56 2.58
N LEU A 428 4.41 18.64 1.49
CA LEU A 428 5.40 19.69 1.22
C LEU A 428 4.99 20.56 0.03
N GLY A 429 5.32 21.84 0.11
CA GLY A 429 5.23 22.78 -1.00
C GLY A 429 4.03 23.70 -0.96
N SER A 430 4.05 24.68 -1.89
CA SER A 430 3.08 25.78 -1.96
C SER A 430 1.80 25.46 -2.73
N LEU A 431 1.74 24.28 -3.36
CA LEU A 431 0.56 23.82 -4.12
C LEU A 431 -0.34 22.87 -3.32
N VAL A 432 -0.02 22.64 -2.04
CA VAL A 432 -0.84 21.83 -1.14
C VAL A 432 -2.21 22.48 -0.98
N PRO A 433 -3.32 21.75 -1.21
CA PRO A 433 -4.67 22.25 -0.96
C PRO A 433 -4.85 22.65 0.50
N THR A 434 -5.63 23.69 0.74
CA THR A 434 -5.97 24.15 2.09
C THR A 434 -7.15 23.42 2.71
N ASP A 435 -7.92 22.70 1.91
CA ASP A 435 -9.07 21.93 2.35
C ASP A 435 -8.60 20.71 3.16
N GLU A 436 -9.20 20.50 4.32
CA GLU A 436 -8.99 19.31 5.12
C GLU A 436 -9.89 18.17 4.60
N LEU A 437 -9.28 17.08 4.18
CA LEU A 437 -9.98 15.95 3.59
C LEU A 437 -10.04 14.79 4.60
N VAL A 438 -11.24 14.31 4.91
CA VAL A 438 -11.46 13.31 5.98
C VAL A 438 -10.68 12.02 5.75
N TRP A 439 -10.46 11.63 4.49
CA TRP A 439 -9.67 10.45 4.13
C TRP A 439 -8.16 10.58 4.43
N GLN A 440 -7.69 11.77 4.80
CA GLN A 440 -6.29 12.02 5.24
C GLN A 440 -6.11 11.79 6.75
N ASP A 441 -7.12 11.26 7.43
CA ASP A 441 -7.12 11.00 8.88
C ASP A 441 -6.73 12.24 9.71
N PRO A 442 -7.36 13.42 9.50
CA PRO A 442 -6.94 14.67 10.10
C PRO A 442 -7.07 14.65 11.62
N VAL A 443 -6.20 15.41 12.27
CA VAL A 443 -6.26 15.67 13.71
C VAL A 443 -6.27 17.18 13.97
N PRO A 444 -7.04 17.68 14.93
CA PRO A 444 -7.08 19.12 15.21
C PRO A 444 -5.73 19.61 15.75
N ALA A 445 -5.34 20.81 15.39
CA ALA A 445 -4.18 21.46 15.98
C ALA A 445 -4.40 21.72 17.50
N ALA A 446 -3.32 21.59 18.29
CA ALA A 446 -3.38 21.90 19.71
C ALA A 446 -3.60 23.41 19.94
N ASP A 447 -4.57 23.76 20.79
CA ASP A 447 -4.84 25.14 21.23
C ASP A 447 -4.28 25.45 22.65
N TYR A 448 -3.40 24.56 23.13
CA TYR A 448 -2.81 24.59 24.46
C TYR A 448 -1.30 24.36 24.42
N ALA A 449 -0.61 24.68 25.50
CA ALA A 449 0.80 24.34 25.63
C ALA A 449 0.98 22.89 26.07
N GLU A 450 1.98 22.23 25.52
CA GLU A 450 2.34 20.87 25.85
C GLU A 450 2.78 20.69 27.31
N ILE A 451 2.67 19.47 27.80
CA ILE A 451 3.16 19.05 29.11
C ILE A 451 4.69 19.03 29.15
N ASN A 452 5.26 19.23 30.32
CA ASN A 452 6.72 19.15 30.54
C ASN A 452 7.08 17.94 31.43
N ASP A 453 8.38 17.72 31.68
CA ASP A 453 8.89 16.58 32.46
C ASP A 453 8.23 16.40 33.82
N ARG A 454 7.90 17.53 34.51
CA ARG A 454 7.20 17.48 35.80
C ARG A 454 5.77 17.00 35.66
N ASP A 455 5.10 17.45 34.60
CA ASP A 455 3.74 17.04 34.30
C ASP A 455 3.72 15.56 33.86
N ILE A 456 4.70 15.13 33.04
CA ILE A 456 4.91 13.74 32.64
C ILE A 456 5.09 12.84 33.87
N ALA A 457 5.97 13.20 34.79
CA ALA A 457 6.18 12.42 36.02
C ALA A 457 4.92 12.33 36.89
N LYS A 458 4.13 13.41 36.96
CA LYS A 458 2.86 13.42 37.67
C LYS A 458 1.84 12.49 37.05
N LEU A 459 1.72 12.53 35.72
CA LEU A 459 0.81 11.68 34.95
C LEU A 459 1.19 10.20 35.03
N LYS A 460 2.48 9.86 34.85
CA LYS A 460 2.98 8.48 35.06
C LYS A 460 2.59 7.97 36.47
N SER A 461 2.80 8.78 37.51
CA SER A 461 2.44 8.40 38.89
C SER A 461 0.92 8.20 39.06
N ALA A 462 0.08 9.01 38.42
CA ALA A 462 -1.37 8.87 38.48
C ALA A 462 -1.85 7.59 37.75
N VAL A 463 -1.28 7.28 36.58
CA VAL A 463 -1.56 6.05 35.83
C VAL A 463 -1.19 4.82 36.63
N LEU A 464 0.03 4.76 37.19
CA LEU A 464 0.52 3.63 37.97
C LEU A 464 -0.17 3.47 39.32
N ALA A 465 -0.83 4.52 39.82
CA ALA A 465 -1.66 4.45 41.03
C ALA A 465 -3.11 4.00 40.77
N SER A 466 -3.50 3.83 39.51
CA SER A 466 -4.82 3.30 39.13
C SER A 466 -4.93 1.78 39.34
N ASP A 467 -6.15 1.25 39.23
CA ASP A 467 -6.40 -0.20 39.32
C ASP A 467 -6.13 -0.94 38.00
N LEU A 468 -5.39 -0.33 37.05
CA LEU A 468 -5.04 -0.94 35.78
C LEU A 468 -3.75 -1.77 35.90
N THR A 469 -3.74 -2.94 35.28
CA THR A 469 -2.57 -3.82 35.26
C THR A 469 -1.57 -3.39 34.17
N THR A 470 -0.30 -3.78 34.34
CA THR A 470 0.74 -3.61 33.32
C THR A 470 0.28 -4.13 31.95
N ALA A 471 -0.29 -5.33 31.91
CA ALA A 471 -0.76 -5.95 30.66
C ALA A 471 -1.88 -5.14 29.98
N GLU A 472 -2.85 -4.61 30.74
CA GLU A 472 -3.93 -3.75 30.19
C GLU A 472 -3.38 -2.44 29.59
N LEU A 473 -2.43 -1.79 30.28
CA LEU A 473 -1.81 -0.56 29.81
C LEU A 473 -0.96 -0.79 28.55
N VAL A 474 -0.17 -1.87 28.54
CA VAL A 474 0.67 -2.26 27.40
C VAL A 474 -0.20 -2.62 26.19
N ARG A 475 -1.22 -3.47 26.36
CA ARG A 475 -2.13 -3.83 25.27
C ARG A 475 -2.86 -2.63 24.67
N THR A 476 -3.31 -1.70 25.51
CA THR A 476 -4.03 -0.50 25.06
C THR A 476 -3.12 0.44 24.26
N ALA A 477 -1.91 0.72 24.74
CA ALA A 477 -0.95 1.55 24.03
C ALA A 477 -0.53 0.91 22.71
N TRP A 478 -0.28 -0.41 22.71
CA TRP A 478 0.02 -1.17 21.50
C TRP A 478 -1.15 -1.14 20.52
N ALA A 479 -2.38 -1.39 20.95
CA ALA A 479 -3.57 -1.34 20.12
C ALA A 479 -3.78 0.03 19.44
N SER A 480 -3.40 1.10 20.13
CA SER A 480 -3.43 2.46 19.57
C SER A 480 -2.34 2.66 18.51
N ALA A 481 -1.08 2.39 18.86
CA ALA A 481 0.08 2.71 18.04
C ALA A 481 0.26 1.73 16.87
N SER A 482 0.03 0.44 17.07
CA SER A 482 0.33 -0.59 16.07
C SER A 482 -0.67 -0.68 14.92
N THR A 483 -1.67 0.20 14.86
CA THR A 483 -2.48 0.40 13.66
C THR A 483 -1.71 1.10 12.54
N TYR A 484 -0.58 1.70 12.86
CA TYR A 484 0.29 2.34 11.88
C TYR A 484 0.72 1.37 10.77
N ARG A 485 0.75 1.89 9.55
CA ARG A 485 1.25 1.21 8.37
C ARG A 485 2.31 2.09 7.69
N GLY A 486 3.56 1.63 7.67
CA GLY A 486 4.66 2.30 6.96
C GLY A 486 4.45 2.37 5.45
N THR A 487 3.59 1.51 4.91
CA THR A 487 3.27 1.41 3.48
C THR A 487 2.50 2.63 2.94
N ASP A 488 1.60 3.22 3.75
CA ASP A 488 0.82 4.41 3.38
C ASP A 488 0.74 5.47 4.50
N PHE A 489 1.50 5.28 5.57
CA PHE A 489 1.63 6.22 6.71
C PHE A 489 0.33 6.50 7.45
N ARG A 490 -0.64 5.59 7.38
CA ARG A 490 -1.93 5.69 8.08
C ARG A 490 -1.90 4.96 9.41
N GLY A 491 -2.85 5.28 10.26
CA GLY A 491 -2.95 4.71 11.61
C GLY A 491 -2.03 5.38 12.61
N GLY A 492 -1.73 4.68 13.71
CA GLY A 492 -0.93 5.18 14.80
C GLY A 492 -1.72 5.74 15.96
N ALA A 493 -1.01 6.22 16.98
CA ALA A 493 -1.60 6.64 18.25
C ALA A 493 -2.24 8.06 18.21
N ASN A 494 -1.82 8.89 17.24
CA ASN A 494 -2.31 10.25 17.12
C ASN A 494 -3.83 10.28 16.82
N GLY A 495 -4.53 11.20 17.44
CA GLY A 495 -5.99 11.28 17.35
C GLY A 495 -6.74 10.45 18.39
N ALA A 496 -6.08 9.57 19.14
CA ALA A 496 -6.73 8.66 20.11
C ALA A 496 -7.96 7.93 19.51
N ARG A 497 -7.88 7.51 18.24
CA ARG A 497 -9.01 6.90 17.52
C ARG A 497 -9.45 5.56 18.11
N LEU A 498 -8.62 4.96 18.97
CA LEU A 498 -8.97 3.76 19.74
C LEU A 498 -10.31 3.88 20.50
N ARG A 499 -10.73 5.11 20.88
CA ARG A 499 -12.02 5.38 21.53
C ARG A 499 -13.18 5.67 20.58
N LEU A 500 -12.91 5.78 19.27
CA LEU A 500 -13.86 6.16 18.22
C LEU A 500 -14.24 4.96 17.36
N ALA A 501 -15.41 5.01 16.72
CA ALA A 501 -15.74 4.05 15.68
C ALA A 501 -14.86 4.29 14.45
N PRO A 502 -14.40 3.20 13.77
CA PRO A 502 -14.71 1.80 14.03
C PRO A 502 -13.77 1.14 15.06
N GLN A 503 -12.63 1.73 15.38
CA GLN A 503 -11.51 1.09 16.10
C GLN A 503 -11.89 0.62 17.52
N LYS A 504 -12.78 1.33 18.20
CA LYS A 504 -13.24 0.96 19.55
C LYS A 504 -13.97 -0.39 19.61
N ASP A 505 -14.51 -0.83 18.48
CA ASP A 505 -15.34 -2.04 18.36
C ASP A 505 -14.54 -3.24 17.79
N TRP A 506 -13.25 -3.06 17.44
CA TRP A 506 -12.43 -4.11 16.87
C TRP A 506 -12.15 -5.25 17.85
N GLU A 507 -12.42 -6.48 17.42
CA GLU A 507 -12.22 -7.69 18.24
C GLU A 507 -10.77 -7.84 18.72
N ALA A 508 -9.80 -7.55 17.85
CA ALA A 508 -8.37 -7.58 18.15
C ALA A 508 -7.97 -6.75 19.38
N ASN A 509 -8.77 -5.77 19.77
CA ASN A 509 -8.47 -4.86 20.86
C ASN A 509 -9.24 -5.19 22.16
N ASN A 510 -10.09 -6.21 22.15
CA ASN A 510 -10.99 -6.52 23.29
C ASN A 510 -11.80 -5.28 23.73
N PRO A 511 -12.92 -4.96 23.07
CA PRO A 511 -13.67 -3.70 23.29
C PRO A 511 -13.99 -3.39 24.76
N ALA A 512 -14.29 -4.42 25.57
CA ALA A 512 -14.59 -4.23 27.00
C ALA A 512 -13.36 -3.78 27.81
N GLU A 513 -12.16 -4.27 27.45
CA GLU A 513 -10.91 -3.84 28.06
C GLU A 513 -10.56 -2.41 27.63
N VAL A 514 -10.72 -2.10 26.33
CA VAL A 514 -10.51 -0.75 25.81
C VAL A 514 -11.43 0.25 26.52
N GLU A 515 -12.73 -0.04 26.64
CA GLU A 515 -13.69 0.83 27.35
C GLU A 515 -13.27 1.07 28.80
N LYS A 516 -12.85 0.03 29.52
CA LYS A 516 -12.35 0.14 30.90
C LYS A 516 -11.12 1.04 30.99
N VAL A 517 -10.09 0.76 30.19
CA VAL A 517 -8.81 1.47 30.27
C VAL A 517 -8.98 2.93 29.83
N ILE A 518 -9.65 3.17 28.72
CA ILE A 518 -9.91 4.52 28.20
C ILE A 518 -10.71 5.34 29.23
N GLY A 519 -11.74 4.77 29.85
CA GLY A 519 -12.53 5.46 30.88
C GLY A 519 -11.70 5.92 32.09
N VAL A 520 -10.73 5.10 32.52
CA VAL A 520 -9.78 5.48 33.59
C VAL A 520 -8.84 6.59 33.14
N LEU A 521 -8.28 6.48 31.92
CA LEU A 521 -7.36 7.48 31.37
C LEU A 521 -8.06 8.82 31.10
N GLU A 522 -9.30 8.83 30.62
CA GLU A 522 -10.12 10.05 30.48
C GLU A 522 -10.36 10.73 31.83
N GLY A 523 -10.55 9.96 32.91
CA GLY A 523 -10.64 10.49 34.26
C GLY A 523 -9.35 11.19 34.71
N ILE A 524 -8.19 10.58 34.47
CA ILE A 524 -6.88 11.15 34.77
C ILE A 524 -6.61 12.40 33.90
N GLN A 525 -6.95 12.35 32.63
CA GLN A 525 -6.85 13.49 31.71
C GLN A 525 -7.67 14.68 32.20
N ALA A 526 -8.93 14.45 32.56
CA ALA A 526 -9.84 15.47 33.01
C ALA A 526 -9.33 16.14 34.31
N GLU A 527 -8.93 15.35 35.31
CA GLU A 527 -8.38 15.87 36.57
C GLU A 527 -7.12 16.73 36.34
N PHE A 528 -6.21 16.25 35.49
CA PHE A 528 -4.99 16.99 35.16
C PHE A 528 -5.31 18.30 34.43
N ASN A 529 -6.15 18.24 33.40
CA ASN A 529 -6.49 19.39 32.56
C ASN A 529 -7.32 20.47 33.28
N GLU A 530 -8.19 20.08 34.20
CA GLU A 530 -8.92 21.02 35.10
C GLU A 530 -7.98 21.71 36.08
N GLY A 531 -6.99 20.99 36.59
CA GLY A 531 -5.98 21.52 37.51
C GLY A 531 -4.93 22.43 36.84
N SER A 532 -4.84 22.43 35.51
CA SER A 532 -3.83 23.19 34.76
C SER A 532 -4.46 24.34 33.97
N ARG A 533 -3.89 25.56 34.08
CA ARG A 533 -4.40 26.75 33.38
C ARG A 533 -3.90 26.88 31.95
N ARG A 534 -2.78 26.28 31.59
CA ARG A 534 -2.08 26.52 30.31
C ARG A 534 -1.69 25.26 29.61
N ARG A 535 -1.12 24.31 30.32
CA ARG A 535 -0.67 23.02 29.74
C ARG A 535 -1.77 22.00 29.87
N LYS A 536 -1.97 21.23 28.81
CA LYS A 536 -2.92 20.11 28.80
C LYS A 536 -2.26 18.88 28.23
N VAL A 537 -2.81 17.72 28.53
CA VAL A 537 -2.46 16.45 27.93
C VAL A 537 -3.63 15.98 27.06
N SER A 538 -3.34 15.54 25.83
CA SER A 538 -4.31 14.81 25.02
C SER A 538 -4.50 13.39 25.53
N LEU A 539 -5.60 12.76 25.19
CA LEU A 539 -5.78 11.33 25.49
C LEU A 539 -4.80 10.48 24.66
N ALA A 540 -4.50 10.88 23.42
CA ALA A 540 -3.52 10.24 22.58
C ALA A 540 -2.14 10.17 23.24
N ASP A 541 -1.65 11.30 23.76
CA ASP A 541 -0.41 11.34 24.53
C ASP A 541 -0.50 10.51 25.82
N LEU A 542 -1.63 10.57 26.52
CA LEU A 542 -1.80 9.85 27.78
C LEU A 542 -1.83 8.32 27.59
N ILE A 543 -2.41 7.82 26.49
CA ILE A 543 -2.40 6.38 26.15
C ILE A 543 -0.96 5.90 25.95
N VAL A 544 -0.17 6.61 25.15
CA VAL A 544 1.25 6.27 24.89
C VAL A 544 2.07 6.36 26.18
N LEU A 545 1.88 7.42 26.95
CA LEU A 545 2.57 7.63 28.24
C LEU A 545 2.23 6.52 29.24
N ALA A 546 0.98 6.07 29.27
CA ALA A 546 0.52 5.02 30.17
C ALA A 546 1.18 3.67 29.86
N GLY A 547 1.26 3.28 28.57
CA GLY A 547 1.98 2.09 28.17
C GLY A 547 3.48 2.18 28.48
N SER A 548 4.10 3.34 28.22
CA SER A 548 5.50 3.58 28.52
C SER A 548 5.82 3.51 30.02
N ALA A 549 4.95 4.07 30.86
CA ALA A 549 5.08 3.97 32.31
C ALA A 549 4.95 2.52 32.83
N ALA A 550 4.05 1.74 32.21
CA ALA A 550 3.90 0.33 32.55
C ALA A 550 5.14 -0.50 32.16
N VAL A 551 5.76 -0.21 31.02
CA VAL A 551 7.04 -0.83 30.58
C VAL A 551 8.16 -0.48 31.55
N GLU A 552 8.30 0.78 31.97
CA GLU A 552 9.30 1.22 32.95
C GLU A 552 9.10 0.49 34.28
N GLN A 553 7.88 0.41 34.79
CA GLN A 553 7.57 -0.31 36.04
C GLN A 553 7.89 -1.80 35.92
N ALA A 554 7.53 -2.45 34.81
CA ALA A 554 7.82 -3.86 34.58
C ALA A 554 9.34 -4.15 34.50
N ALA A 555 10.13 -3.21 34.00
CA ALA A 555 11.58 -3.28 34.00
C ALA A 555 12.16 -3.12 35.42
N GLU A 556 11.64 -2.18 36.23
CA GLU A 556 12.05 -2.01 37.64
C GLU A 556 11.73 -3.28 38.46
N GLU A 557 10.59 -3.90 38.27
CA GLU A 557 10.20 -5.16 38.91
C GLU A 557 11.10 -6.33 38.48
N ALA A 558 11.67 -6.28 37.28
CA ALA A 558 12.69 -7.21 36.81
C ALA A 558 14.11 -6.90 37.36
N GLY A 559 14.30 -5.75 38.05
CA GLY A 559 15.57 -5.31 38.62
C GLY A 559 16.39 -4.42 37.70
N HIS A 560 15.81 -3.87 36.64
CA HIS A 560 16.47 -2.99 35.67
C HIS A 560 15.77 -1.64 35.60
N SER A 561 16.52 -0.54 35.71
CA SER A 561 16.00 0.80 35.50
C SER A 561 16.21 1.19 34.04
N VAL A 562 15.12 1.53 33.35
CA VAL A 562 15.14 2.07 31.99
C VAL A 562 14.16 3.25 31.92
N GLU A 563 14.49 4.24 31.12
CA GLU A 563 13.61 5.33 30.76
C GLU A 563 13.11 5.10 29.33
N VAL A 564 11.78 5.03 29.16
CA VAL A 564 11.15 4.97 27.84
C VAL A 564 10.92 6.41 27.37
N ALA A 565 11.61 6.79 26.30
CA ALA A 565 11.52 8.15 25.77
C ALA A 565 10.09 8.49 25.35
N PHE A 566 9.63 9.66 25.75
CA PHE A 566 8.29 10.15 25.45
C PHE A 566 8.35 11.62 25.02
N THR A 567 7.76 11.91 23.85
CA THR A 567 7.61 13.27 23.33
C THR A 567 6.12 13.61 23.24
N PRO A 568 5.63 14.66 23.96
CA PRO A 568 4.25 15.11 23.87
C PRO A 568 3.99 15.79 22.50
N GLY A 569 2.72 16.05 22.20
CA GLY A 569 2.31 16.81 21.00
C GLY A 569 1.22 16.14 20.17
N ARG A 570 0.80 14.91 20.52
CA ARG A 570 -0.38 14.29 19.90
C ARG A 570 -1.64 15.04 20.31
N THR A 571 -2.66 15.03 19.45
CA THR A 571 -3.97 15.63 19.71
C THR A 571 -5.09 14.61 19.54
N ASP A 572 -6.29 14.95 19.99
CA ASP A 572 -7.42 14.04 20.00
C ASP A 572 -8.37 14.35 18.84
N ALA A 573 -8.54 13.41 17.92
CA ALA A 573 -9.53 13.51 16.85
C ALA A 573 -10.96 13.37 17.40
N THR A 574 -11.93 13.87 16.64
CA THR A 574 -13.36 13.61 16.86
C THR A 574 -13.86 12.56 15.87
N GLN A 575 -15.12 12.12 16.07
CA GLN A 575 -15.74 11.20 15.10
C GLN A 575 -15.87 11.84 13.71
N ASP A 576 -16.09 13.15 13.65
CA ASP A 576 -16.19 13.88 12.35
C ASP A 576 -14.84 13.96 11.60
N HIS A 577 -13.72 13.80 12.32
CA HIS A 577 -12.37 13.68 11.72
C HIS A 577 -12.01 12.26 11.32
N THR A 578 -12.93 11.30 11.43
CA THR A 578 -12.67 9.89 11.16
C THR A 578 -13.61 9.39 10.07
N ASP A 579 -13.08 9.16 8.88
CA ASP A 579 -13.79 8.44 7.81
C ASP A 579 -13.92 6.97 8.21
N VAL A 580 -15.08 6.60 8.78
CA VAL A 580 -15.31 5.28 9.35
C VAL A 580 -15.05 4.15 8.34
N ASN A 581 -15.53 4.31 7.12
CA ASN A 581 -15.36 3.29 6.07
C ASN A 581 -13.91 3.16 5.62
N SER A 582 -13.25 4.29 5.42
CA SER A 582 -11.84 4.34 5.04
C SER A 582 -10.92 3.87 6.17
N PHE A 583 -11.28 4.11 7.44
CA PHE A 583 -10.50 3.70 8.60
C PHE A 583 -10.70 2.21 8.96
N ALA A 584 -11.85 1.62 8.60
CA ALA A 584 -12.16 0.22 8.88
C ALA A 584 -11.13 -0.76 8.29
N VAL A 585 -10.49 -0.40 7.16
CA VAL A 585 -9.47 -1.25 6.53
C VAL A 585 -8.17 -1.38 7.36
N LEU A 586 -8.04 -0.60 8.44
CA LEU A 586 -6.91 -0.72 9.38
C LEU A 586 -7.18 -1.76 10.49
N GLU A 587 -8.37 -2.36 10.54
CA GLU A 587 -8.65 -3.46 11.45
C GLU A 587 -7.68 -4.61 11.19
N PRO A 588 -6.94 -5.07 12.21
CA PRO A 588 -5.97 -6.12 11.99
C PRO A 588 -6.64 -7.49 11.85
N ASP A 589 -6.44 -8.15 10.72
CA ASP A 589 -6.75 -9.58 10.55
C ASP A 589 -5.84 -10.45 11.42
N TYR A 590 -4.69 -9.93 11.80
CA TYR A 590 -3.72 -10.56 12.68
C TYR A 590 -2.86 -9.53 13.40
N ASP A 591 -2.46 -9.88 14.61
CA ASP A 591 -1.41 -9.20 15.37
C ASP A 591 -0.58 -10.26 16.12
N ALA A 592 0.46 -10.75 15.47
CA ALA A 592 1.29 -11.81 15.99
C ALA A 592 2.03 -11.41 17.28
N PHE A 593 2.28 -10.12 17.51
CA PHE A 593 2.86 -9.61 18.75
C PHE A 593 1.94 -9.83 19.97
N ARG A 594 0.63 -9.84 19.75
CA ARG A 594 -0.39 -10.12 20.78
C ARG A 594 -1.05 -11.50 20.65
N ASN A 595 -0.51 -12.39 19.81
CA ASN A 595 -1.09 -13.71 19.50
C ASN A 595 -2.54 -13.66 18.98
N TYR A 596 -2.90 -12.60 18.23
CA TYR A 596 -4.22 -12.45 17.63
C TYR A 596 -4.21 -12.87 16.16
N PHE A 597 -5.19 -13.70 15.77
CA PHE A 597 -5.46 -14.10 14.40
C PHE A 597 -6.97 -14.21 14.22
N ALA A 598 -7.54 -13.39 13.35
CA ALA A 598 -8.96 -13.47 13.02
C ALA A 598 -9.30 -14.75 12.26
N GLU A 599 -10.56 -15.18 12.34
CA GLU A 599 -11.05 -16.29 11.54
C GLU A 599 -10.90 -15.98 10.04
N GLY A 600 -10.28 -16.87 9.28
CA GLY A 600 -10.05 -16.69 7.86
C GLY A 600 -8.74 -15.99 7.49
N THR A 601 -7.88 -15.66 8.45
CA THR A 601 -6.53 -15.13 8.17
C THR A 601 -5.79 -16.05 7.20
N ARG A 602 -5.36 -15.50 6.04
CA ARG A 602 -4.76 -16.28 4.95
C ARG A 602 -3.28 -16.56 5.15
N LEU A 603 -2.58 -15.67 5.85
CA LEU A 603 -1.14 -15.80 6.09
C LEU A 603 -0.85 -16.83 7.17
N SER A 604 0.25 -17.59 7.00
CA SER A 604 0.76 -18.41 8.10
C SER A 604 1.20 -17.50 9.26
N PRO A 605 1.14 -17.98 10.51
CA PRO A 605 1.50 -17.17 11.68
C PRO A 605 2.90 -16.55 11.59
N ALA A 606 3.88 -17.26 11.02
CA ALA A 606 5.23 -16.72 10.82
C ALA A 606 5.26 -15.57 9.78
N ARG A 607 4.56 -15.74 8.66
CA ARG A 607 4.45 -14.66 7.66
C ARG A 607 3.67 -13.47 8.19
N ALA A 608 2.60 -13.68 8.92
CA ALA A 608 1.83 -12.63 9.57
C ALA A 608 2.68 -11.81 10.56
N LEU A 609 3.64 -12.44 11.24
CA LEU A 609 4.60 -11.72 12.09
C LEU A 609 5.51 -10.81 11.26
N ILE A 610 6.10 -11.34 10.18
CA ILE A 610 6.99 -10.56 9.30
C ILE A 610 6.22 -9.39 8.68
N GLU A 611 5.05 -9.65 8.12
CA GLU A 611 4.18 -8.65 7.50
C GLU A 611 3.81 -7.52 8.49
N LYS A 612 3.46 -7.88 9.73
CA LYS A 612 3.16 -6.88 10.78
C LYS A 612 4.40 -6.09 11.17
N ALA A 613 5.56 -6.74 11.28
CA ALA A 613 6.82 -6.09 11.61
C ALA A 613 7.26 -5.12 10.49
N ASP A 614 7.11 -5.51 9.23
CA ASP A 614 7.40 -4.69 8.06
C ASP A 614 6.51 -3.42 8.04
N ARG A 615 5.19 -3.57 8.20
CA ARG A 615 4.28 -2.41 8.32
C ARG A 615 4.64 -1.45 9.46
N LEU A 616 5.25 -1.96 10.53
CA LEU A 616 5.77 -1.16 11.64
C LEU A 616 7.23 -0.73 11.41
N THR A 617 7.77 -0.92 10.20
CA THR A 617 9.14 -0.55 9.82
C THR A 617 10.22 -1.13 10.74
N LEU A 618 9.97 -2.30 11.32
CA LEU A 618 10.87 -2.95 12.26
C LEU A 618 11.96 -3.75 11.56
N THR A 619 13.16 -3.69 12.10
CA THR A 619 14.23 -4.61 11.76
C THR A 619 14.04 -5.97 12.43
N VAL A 620 14.76 -7.01 11.99
CA VAL A 620 14.68 -8.35 12.58
C VAL A 620 14.98 -8.36 14.08
N PRO A 621 16.02 -7.67 14.60
CA PRO A 621 16.25 -7.56 16.04
C PRO A 621 15.12 -6.85 16.79
N GLU A 622 14.57 -5.74 16.26
CA GLU A 622 13.45 -5.01 16.88
C GLU A 622 12.19 -5.87 16.97
N MET A 623 11.84 -6.59 15.89
CA MET A 623 10.75 -7.56 15.90
C MET A 623 10.97 -8.63 16.97
N THR A 624 12.18 -9.18 17.05
CA THR A 624 12.52 -10.26 18.00
C THR A 624 12.36 -9.81 19.44
N VAL A 625 12.97 -8.66 19.79
CA VAL A 625 12.93 -8.17 21.19
C VAL A 625 11.53 -7.75 21.60
N LEU A 626 10.74 -7.14 20.70
CA LEU A 626 9.35 -6.76 20.96
C LEU A 626 8.49 -7.98 21.21
N LEU A 627 8.60 -9.03 20.38
CA LEU A 627 7.81 -10.23 20.61
C LEU A 627 8.12 -10.87 21.96
N GLY A 628 9.40 -11.07 22.30
CA GLY A 628 9.80 -11.67 23.58
C GLY A 628 9.31 -10.85 24.79
N GLY A 629 9.41 -9.53 24.70
CA GLY A 629 8.94 -8.63 25.75
C GLY A 629 7.41 -8.61 25.89
N MET A 630 6.68 -8.55 24.77
CA MET A 630 5.21 -8.62 24.79
C MET A 630 4.70 -9.93 25.45
N ARG A 631 5.40 -11.05 25.22
CA ARG A 631 5.11 -12.32 25.92
C ARG A 631 5.38 -12.22 27.42
N SER A 632 6.54 -11.69 27.83
CA SER A 632 6.89 -11.52 29.24
C SER A 632 5.94 -10.58 29.97
N LEU A 633 5.42 -9.55 29.28
CA LEU A 633 4.47 -8.58 29.80
C LEU A 633 3.00 -9.10 29.83
N ASP A 634 2.77 -10.35 29.43
CA ASP A 634 1.42 -10.95 29.33
C ASP A 634 0.47 -10.14 28.42
N ALA A 635 1.01 -9.66 27.30
CA ALA A 635 0.30 -8.76 26.41
C ALA A 635 -0.56 -9.46 25.34
N ASN A 636 -0.76 -10.78 25.44
CA ASN A 636 -1.62 -11.54 24.53
C ASN A 636 -3.08 -11.07 24.59
N VAL A 637 -3.77 -11.00 23.46
CA VAL A 637 -5.21 -10.70 23.43
C VAL A 637 -5.98 -11.76 24.21
N GLY A 638 -6.91 -11.30 25.04
CA GLY A 638 -7.73 -12.19 25.89
C GLY A 638 -6.97 -12.90 27.01
N GLY A 639 -5.69 -12.54 27.28
CA GLY A 639 -4.89 -13.14 28.35
C GLY A 639 -4.51 -14.62 28.08
N ALA A 640 -4.37 -15.02 26.81
CA ALA A 640 -3.92 -16.36 26.46
C ALA A 640 -2.47 -16.61 26.92
N ALA A 641 -2.20 -17.75 27.55
CA ALA A 641 -0.89 -18.05 28.12
C ALA A 641 0.14 -18.60 27.10
N HIS A 642 -0.21 -18.68 25.81
CA HIS A 642 0.68 -19.20 24.78
C HIS A 642 1.87 -18.25 24.55
N GLY A 643 3.09 -18.81 24.63
CA GLY A 643 4.32 -18.04 24.48
C GLY A 643 4.77 -17.29 25.76
N VAL A 644 3.95 -17.29 26.82
CA VAL A 644 4.33 -16.69 28.13
C VAL A 644 5.25 -17.68 28.86
N PHE A 645 6.55 -17.67 28.48
CA PHE A 645 7.54 -18.61 29.02
C PHE A 645 8.23 -18.02 30.24
N THR A 646 7.47 -17.61 31.23
CA THR A 646 7.98 -17.05 32.47
C THR A 646 7.05 -17.31 33.64
N ASP A 647 7.60 -17.49 34.84
CA ASP A 647 6.85 -17.57 36.10
C ASP A 647 6.56 -16.17 36.69
N ARG A 648 7.04 -15.10 36.02
CA ARG A 648 6.94 -13.68 36.41
C ARG A 648 6.20 -12.86 35.36
N ALA A 649 5.06 -13.35 34.91
CA ALA A 649 4.25 -12.65 33.91
C ALA A 649 3.92 -11.20 34.36
N GLY A 650 4.01 -10.25 33.45
CA GLY A 650 3.84 -8.82 33.71
C GLY A 650 5.16 -8.10 34.08
N THR A 651 6.30 -8.80 34.15
CA THR A 651 7.63 -8.20 34.32
C THR A 651 8.44 -8.28 33.04
N LEU A 652 9.25 -7.26 32.73
CA LEU A 652 10.03 -7.19 31.51
C LEU A 652 11.34 -7.98 31.68
N THR A 653 11.28 -9.27 31.34
CA THR A 653 12.42 -10.20 31.47
C THR A 653 12.72 -10.86 30.13
N ASN A 654 13.98 -11.34 29.95
CA ASN A 654 14.38 -12.13 28.79
C ASN A 654 14.01 -13.63 28.91
N ASP A 655 13.18 -13.98 29.89
CA ASP A 655 12.76 -15.36 30.19
C ASP A 655 12.18 -16.08 28.96
N PHE A 656 11.49 -15.37 28.07
CA PHE A 656 10.98 -15.91 26.82
C PHE A 656 12.08 -16.63 26.03
N PHE A 657 13.23 -15.98 25.81
CA PHE A 657 14.34 -16.54 25.03
C PHE A 657 15.07 -17.65 25.81
N VAL A 658 15.31 -17.43 27.09
CA VAL A 658 15.97 -18.41 27.96
C VAL A 658 15.19 -19.72 27.98
N ASN A 659 13.89 -19.66 28.20
CA ASN A 659 13.03 -20.85 28.32
C ASN A 659 12.67 -21.49 26.98
N LEU A 660 12.58 -20.67 25.88
CA LEU A 660 12.40 -21.19 24.53
C LEU A 660 13.57 -22.09 24.10
N LEU A 661 14.81 -21.68 24.44
CA LEU A 661 16.04 -22.36 24.03
C LEU A 661 16.51 -23.39 25.08
N ASP A 662 15.78 -23.57 26.20
CA ASP A 662 16.11 -24.52 27.23
C ASP A 662 15.95 -25.96 26.73
N MET A 663 17.05 -26.70 26.69
CA MET A 663 17.10 -28.09 26.23
C MET A 663 16.41 -29.08 27.17
N SER A 664 16.04 -28.68 28.39
CA SER A 664 15.21 -29.49 29.28
C SER A 664 13.74 -29.53 28.84
N THR A 665 13.32 -28.67 27.92
CA THR A 665 11.98 -28.64 27.35
C THR A 665 11.92 -29.39 26.03
N VAL A 666 10.91 -30.25 25.86
CA VAL A 666 10.59 -30.97 24.61
C VAL A 666 9.25 -30.48 24.10
N TRP A 667 9.25 -30.01 22.87
CA TRP A 667 8.05 -29.45 22.20
C TRP A 667 7.34 -30.53 21.37
N ALA A 668 6.01 -30.60 21.48
CA ALA A 668 5.14 -31.46 20.68
C ALA A 668 3.85 -30.73 20.30
N LYS A 669 3.22 -31.12 19.19
CA LYS A 669 1.90 -30.61 18.82
C LYS A 669 0.89 -31.00 19.88
N ALA A 670 0.04 -30.04 20.31
CA ALA A 670 -1.11 -30.31 21.15
C ALA A 670 -2.29 -30.91 20.35
N ASP A 671 -3.36 -31.32 21.03
CA ASP A 671 -4.61 -31.70 20.37
C ASP A 671 -5.32 -30.49 19.72
N GLN A 672 -5.12 -29.31 20.29
CA GLN A 672 -5.61 -28.06 19.71
C GLN A 672 -4.74 -27.64 18.51
N GLU A 673 -5.37 -27.39 17.38
CA GLU A 673 -4.68 -26.93 16.17
C GLU A 673 -3.95 -25.60 16.42
N GLY A 674 -2.74 -25.47 15.90
CA GLY A 674 -1.91 -24.24 16.07
C GLY A 674 -1.27 -24.10 17.45
N VAL A 675 -1.46 -25.04 18.37
CA VAL A 675 -0.87 -25.03 19.71
C VAL A 675 0.18 -26.13 19.87
N TYR A 676 1.22 -25.83 20.62
CA TYR A 676 2.29 -26.75 20.99
C TYR A 676 2.43 -26.81 22.51
N GLU A 677 2.81 -27.98 23.02
CA GLU A 677 3.08 -28.24 24.42
C GLU A 677 4.59 -28.39 24.62
N GLY A 678 5.15 -27.59 25.54
CA GLY A 678 6.50 -27.75 26.06
C GLY A 678 6.47 -28.54 27.36
N ARG A 679 7.10 -29.72 27.36
CA ARG A 679 7.14 -30.61 28.52
C ARG A 679 8.56 -30.80 29.00
N ASP A 680 8.71 -30.95 30.32
CA ASP A 680 9.99 -31.30 30.89
C ASP A 680 10.46 -32.68 30.35
N ARG A 681 11.70 -32.73 29.89
CA ARG A 681 12.29 -33.90 29.21
C ARG A 681 12.36 -35.15 30.10
N ASP A 682 12.62 -34.96 31.38
CA ASP A 682 12.84 -36.07 32.32
C ASP A 682 11.54 -36.52 32.99
N THR A 683 10.67 -35.58 33.36
CA THR A 683 9.43 -35.85 34.09
C THR A 683 8.20 -35.97 33.19
N GLY A 684 8.20 -35.40 32.00
CA GLY A 684 7.05 -35.30 31.12
C GLY A 684 5.98 -34.28 31.57
N GLU A 685 6.22 -33.55 32.66
CA GLU A 685 5.30 -32.53 33.15
C GLU A 685 5.18 -31.35 32.19
N MET A 686 3.97 -30.78 32.08
CA MET A 686 3.71 -29.59 31.26
C MET A 686 4.44 -28.39 31.87
N LYS A 687 5.26 -27.71 31.09
CA LYS A 687 5.91 -26.43 31.44
C LYS A 687 5.24 -25.27 30.77
N TRP A 688 5.09 -25.30 29.45
CA TRP A 688 4.66 -24.18 28.62
C TRP A 688 3.69 -24.60 27.52
N THR A 689 2.95 -23.61 26.99
CA THR A 689 2.23 -23.75 25.70
C THR A 689 2.70 -22.67 24.76
N ALA A 690 2.71 -22.95 23.45
CA ALA A 690 3.22 -22.07 22.44
C ALA A 690 2.38 -22.08 21.17
N THR A 691 2.50 -21.03 20.35
CA THR A 691 2.03 -20.97 18.98
C THR A 691 3.21 -21.12 17.99
N PRO A 692 2.96 -21.30 16.69
CA PRO A 692 4.03 -21.26 15.69
C PRO A 692 4.84 -19.96 15.72
N VAL A 693 4.22 -18.82 16.06
CA VAL A 693 4.89 -17.51 16.19
C VAL A 693 5.97 -17.55 17.26
N ASP A 694 5.74 -18.25 18.37
CA ASP A 694 6.70 -18.32 19.46
C ASP A 694 7.86 -19.27 19.12
N LEU A 695 7.55 -20.42 18.51
CA LEU A 695 8.52 -21.46 18.24
C LEU A 695 9.43 -21.16 17.04
N ILE A 696 9.04 -20.25 16.16
CA ILE A 696 9.87 -19.89 15.00
C ILE A 696 11.22 -19.29 15.43
N PHE A 697 11.27 -18.61 16.57
CA PHE A 697 12.51 -18.05 17.13
C PHE A 697 13.49 -19.11 17.67
N GLY A 698 13.05 -20.35 17.83
CA GLY A 698 13.91 -21.48 18.16
C GLY A 698 14.23 -22.37 16.94
N SER A 699 13.40 -22.32 15.89
CA SER A 699 13.47 -23.23 14.73
C SER A 699 14.08 -22.60 13.46
N ASN A 700 13.77 -21.33 13.16
CA ASN A 700 14.42 -20.61 12.07
C ASN A 700 15.83 -20.21 12.49
N THR A 701 16.84 -20.51 11.68
CA THR A 701 18.27 -20.33 12.06
C THR A 701 18.68 -18.90 12.26
N GLU A 702 18.10 -17.96 11.51
CA GLU A 702 18.40 -16.52 11.59
C GLU A 702 17.74 -15.91 12.83
N LEU A 703 16.45 -16.17 13.05
CA LEU A 703 15.73 -15.72 14.24
C LEU A 703 16.32 -16.34 15.52
N ARG A 704 16.73 -17.62 15.45
CA ARG A 704 17.40 -18.28 16.57
C ARG A 704 18.74 -17.62 16.91
N ALA A 705 19.54 -17.27 15.92
CA ALA A 705 20.81 -16.61 16.17
C ALA A 705 20.64 -15.27 16.92
N ILE A 706 19.54 -14.54 16.65
CA ILE A 706 19.20 -13.30 17.36
C ILE A 706 18.63 -13.63 18.75
N ALA A 707 17.73 -14.61 18.86
CA ALA A 707 17.17 -15.06 20.12
C ALA A 707 18.28 -15.51 21.12
N GLU A 708 19.33 -16.17 20.62
CA GLU A 708 20.49 -16.59 21.42
C GLU A 708 21.21 -15.38 22.06
N VAL A 709 21.26 -14.20 21.39
CA VAL A 709 21.85 -12.99 21.96
C VAL A 709 21.12 -12.56 23.24
N TYR A 710 19.79 -12.65 23.23
CA TYR A 710 18.98 -12.28 24.40
C TYR A 710 18.88 -13.39 25.45
N ALA A 711 19.17 -14.63 25.08
CA ALA A 711 19.21 -15.77 26.02
C ALA A 711 20.54 -15.95 26.76
N MET A 712 21.61 -15.24 26.37
CA MET A 712 22.92 -15.34 27.02
C MET A 712 22.89 -14.87 28.47
N VAL A 713 23.71 -15.45 29.32
CA VAL A 713 23.88 -15.02 30.71
C VAL A 713 24.40 -13.57 30.75
N GLY A 714 23.70 -12.68 31.42
CA GLY A 714 24.04 -11.27 31.55
C GLY A 714 23.49 -10.39 30.43
N SER A 715 22.57 -10.90 29.58
CA SER A 715 21.93 -10.14 28.51
C SER A 715 20.65 -9.42 28.96
N GLU A 716 20.20 -9.62 30.19
CA GLU A 716 18.92 -9.12 30.71
C GLU A 716 18.80 -7.60 30.55
N ARG A 717 19.86 -6.87 30.89
CA ARG A 717 19.89 -5.42 30.75
C ARG A 717 19.79 -4.97 29.30
N ARG A 718 20.55 -5.63 28.43
CA ARG A 718 20.53 -5.35 27.00
C ARG A 718 19.13 -5.58 26.41
N PHE A 719 18.49 -6.68 26.80
CA PHE A 719 17.13 -6.98 26.38
C PHE A 719 16.15 -5.87 26.76
N VAL A 720 16.22 -5.36 28.00
CA VAL A 720 15.33 -4.30 28.50
C VAL A 720 15.59 -2.99 27.74
N GLU A 721 16.86 -2.64 27.51
CA GLU A 721 17.23 -1.42 26.76
C GLU A 721 16.78 -1.49 25.29
N ASP A 722 17.02 -2.60 24.62
CA ASP A 722 16.62 -2.82 23.22
C ASP A 722 15.08 -2.87 23.07
N PHE A 723 14.36 -3.49 24.04
CA PHE A 723 12.90 -3.47 24.08
C PHE A 723 12.35 -2.04 24.22
N ALA A 724 12.89 -1.26 25.15
CA ALA A 724 12.44 0.11 25.39
C ALA A 724 12.68 0.99 24.13
N ALA A 725 13.78 0.79 23.43
CA ALA A 725 14.06 1.49 22.18
C ALA A 725 13.07 1.12 21.06
N ALA A 726 12.84 -0.18 20.85
CA ALA A 726 11.90 -0.67 19.84
C ALA A 726 10.45 -0.29 20.18
N TRP A 727 10.07 -0.31 21.46
CA TRP A 727 8.77 0.19 21.93
C TRP A 727 8.59 1.68 21.62
N THR A 728 9.59 2.50 21.95
CA THR A 728 9.59 3.94 21.65
C THR A 728 9.43 4.20 20.17
N LYS A 729 10.10 3.42 19.31
CA LYS A 729 9.95 3.52 17.86
C LYS A 729 8.49 3.30 17.45
N VAL A 730 7.86 2.19 17.87
CA VAL A 730 6.46 1.90 17.52
C VAL A 730 5.51 3.00 18.01
N MET A 731 5.71 3.49 19.23
CA MET A 731 4.87 4.55 19.80
C MET A 731 4.98 5.88 19.05
N ASN A 732 6.03 6.10 18.26
CA ASN A 732 6.30 7.36 17.56
C ASN A 732 6.23 7.26 16.03
N LEU A 733 5.84 6.12 15.45
CA LEU A 733 5.82 5.94 13.98
C LEU A 733 4.94 6.97 13.25
N ASP A 734 3.88 7.44 13.88
CA ASP A 734 2.96 8.45 13.36
C ASP A 734 3.33 9.90 13.71
N ARG A 735 4.51 10.12 14.32
CA ARG A 735 5.02 11.43 14.68
C ARG A 735 5.97 11.93 13.60
N PHE A 736 5.43 12.69 12.64
CA PHE A 736 6.18 13.30 11.54
C PHE A 736 6.74 14.69 11.86
N ASP A 737 6.66 15.08 13.12
CA ASP A 737 7.07 16.36 13.67
C ASP A 737 8.28 16.27 14.61
N ILE A 738 8.84 15.06 14.85
CA ILE A 738 9.99 14.80 15.71
C ILE A 738 11.10 14.04 15.01
#